data_fd9a4fff82e84247c1e10ccddd483336
#
_entry.id   fd9a4fff82e84247c1e10ccddd483336
#
_cell.length_a   1.000
_cell.length_b   1.000
_cell.length_c   1.000
_cell.angle_alpha   90.00
_cell.angle_beta   90.00
_cell.angle_gamma   90.00
#
_symmetry.space_group_name_H-M   'P 1'
#
loop_
_entity.id
_entity.type
_entity.pdbx_description
1 polymer ?
#
loop_
_entity_poly.entity_id
_entity_poly.type
_entity_poly.pdbx_seq_one_letter_code
_entity_poly.pdbx_strand_id
1 'polypeptide(L)'
;MLTGAAYMTPLSFPPILAARARVALSIGIIAIGVIGALGLASDVLGRVLHLPPHLWKMNPVGIFTFLIIGLMLPRLSAAPSKANNLFIKAGTVFLGATGAILILNEFINTDYIFMSDTVRPPALGGALLLTASALGMWGLWRDAEWNRHSIDDVQPSHIYWAMDVLVALIVISVSLIAFGLSQGRSQDIMMDQMGIVAKDKRAFFLSILRSAYGKALLASDRPIIASSMGTLKGTPASRAASVNVLATFARSLVKRDFTALSVSDLDGAVVASEGKFVLDPEQRIGLWGNHGVELLWDDGYVLRTILPIVDAEKRVGQMASEQRLDDLTQIHREATQGAGTNDMAVCAPDGDRQQCFPFRWSKISASYPAFLDGKPLPLTRAASGETAVDITTDFRRERVMAALGPIGNTGLGMAIKRDMVDLYAPIRKQFFNTLPFLLLLILASVAITRAKLHPLVESLNRAGEKMRAMALTDALTGLPNRSLFNDRLQSSMLRSKRSKNMMALMFVDLDKFKTVNDKHGHNMGDDVLKWCASQLKLAVRGSDSVARLGGDEFTVILENVASAEIVERIAQSIIGAIARYKISFPTIEVADFGASIGIALYKDDGRTPKNLIEAADSALYSCKHAGRARFCIADHEGTEALS
;
A
#
# COMPACT_ATOMS: atom_id res chain seq x y z
N MET A 1 -9.32 -46.12 -16.73
CA MET A 1 -8.66 -45.29 -17.75
C MET A 1 -8.65 -43.87 -17.24
N LEU A 2 -7.50 -43.20 -17.30
CA LEU A 2 -7.25 -41.80 -16.96
C LEU A 2 -7.25 -41.43 -15.46
N THR A 3 -6.11 -41.65 -14.78
CA THR A 3 -5.63 -40.85 -13.67
C THR A 3 -4.10 -40.82 -13.71
N GLY A 4 -3.58 -39.90 -14.48
CA GLY A 4 -2.15 -39.56 -14.51
C GLY A 4 -1.99 -38.07 -14.20
N ALA A 5 -2.11 -37.67 -12.92
CA ALA A 5 -1.67 -36.37 -12.48
C ALA A 5 -0.14 -36.40 -12.32
N ALA A 6 0.55 -35.92 -13.34
CA ALA A 6 1.99 -35.71 -13.29
C ALA A 6 2.27 -34.63 -12.22
N TYR A 7 2.85 -35.00 -11.10
CA TYR A 7 3.49 -34.09 -10.17
C TYR A 7 4.68 -33.43 -10.89
N MET A 8 4.50 -32.18 -11.33
CA MET A 8 5.63 -31.34 -11.70
C MET A 8 6.49 -31.14 -10.45
N THR A 9 7.62 -31.81 -10.38
CA THR A 9 8.67 -31.50 -9.42
C THR A 9 9.13 -30.07 -9.66
N PRO A 10 9.15 -29.20 -8.64
CA PRO A 10 9.70 -27.85 -8.82
C PRO A 10 11.19 -27.99 -9.21
N LEU A 11 11.58 -27.30 -10.28
CA LEU A 11 12.96 -27.18 -10.74
C LEU A 11 13.83 -26.70 -9.57
N SER A 12 14.44 -27.63 -8.86
CA SER A 12 15.42 -27.35 -7.82
C SER A 12 16.73 -26.96 -8.48
N PHE A 13 16.96 -25.65 -8.63
CA PHE A 13 18.29 -25.14 -8.96
C PHE A 13 19.29 -25.56 -7.87
N PRO A 14 20.51 -25.99 -8.23
CA PRO A 14 21.52 -26.33 -7.25
C PRO A 14 21.75 -25.14 -6.30
N PRO A 15 21.79 -25.36 -4.97
CA PRO A 15 21.81 -24.29 -3.97
C PRO A 15 22.99 -23.30 -4.13
N ILE A 16 24.09 -23.75 -4.71
CA ILE A 16 25.28 -22.92 -4.98
C ILE A 16 25.03 -21.94 -6.14
N LEU A 17 24.32 -22.35 -7.19
CA LEU A 17 23.99 -21.49 -8.33
C LEU A 17 22.96 -20.39 -7.93
N ALA A 18 22.00 -20.78 -7.11
CA ALA A 18 21.00 -19.84 -6.56
C ALA A 18 21.63 -18.81 -5.61
N ALA A 19 22.67 -19.19 -4.85
CA ALA A 19 23.39 -18.26 -3.98
C ALA A 19 24.22 -17.25 -4.79
N ARG A 20 24.95 -17.71 -5.83
CA ARG A 20 25.75 -16.83 -6.70
C ARG A 20 24.87 -15.86 -7.51
N ALA A 21 23.75 -16.33 -8.04
CA ALA A 21 22.79 -15.48 -8.75
C ALA A 21 22.20 -14.39 -7.84
N ARG A 22 21.87 -14.71 -6.59
CA ARG A 22 21.40 -13.74 -5.59
C ARG A 22 22.44 -12.69 -5.23
N VAL A 23 23.70 -13.08 -5.07
CA VAL A 23 24.80 -12.14 -4.80
C VAL A 23 25.01 -11.20 -5.99
N ALA A 24 25.04 -11.71 -7.22
CA ALA A 24 25.18 -10.91 -8.43
C ALA A 24 24.02 -9.91 -8.58
N LEU A 25 22.78 -10.37 -8.35
CA LEU A 25 21.59 -9.52 -8.38
C LEU A 25 21.64 -8.42 -7.29
N SER A 26 22.11 -8.75 -6.07
CA SER A 26 22.27 -7.77 -4.99
C SER A 26 23.27 -6.69 -5.34
N ILE A 27 24.41 -7.07 -5.92
CA ILE A 27 25.45 -6.12 -6.36
C ILE A 27 24.88 -5.17 -7.42
N GLY A 28 24.14 -5.69 -8.40
CA GLY A 28 23.48 -4.88 -9.42
C GLY A 28 22.46 -3.89 -8.82
N ILE A 29 21.64 -4.34 -7.90
CA ILE A 29 20.63 -3.50 -7.24
C ILE A 29 21.27 -2.42 -6.36
N ILE A 30 22.34 -2.75 -5.62
CA ILE A 30 23.11 -1.78 -4.82
C ILE A 30 23.78 -0.75 -5.75
N ALA A 31 24.38 -1.20 -6.85
CA ALA A 31 25.00 -0.28 -7.82
C ALA A 31 24.00 0.73 -8.39
N ILE A 32 22.78 0.30 -8.74
CA ILE A 32 21.71 1.19 -9.19
C ILE A 32 21.34 2.20 -8.09
N GLY A 33 21.21 1.75 -6.84
CA GLY A 33 20.93 2.62 -5.69
C GLY A 33 22.04 3.66 -5.45
N VAL A 34 23.31 3.26 -5.57
CA VAL A 34 24.47 4.15 -5.42
C VAL A 34 24.53 5.18 -6.56
N ILE A 35 24.33 4.76 -7.82
CA ILE A 35 24.27 5.68 -8.96
C ILE A 35 23.16 6.71 -8.78
N GLY A 36 21.97 6.29 -8.32
CA GLY A 36 20.87 7.19 -8.01
C GLY A 36 21.20 8.15 -6.86
N ALA A 37 21.90 7.70 -5.80
CA ALA A 37 22.32 8.54 -4.68
C ALA A 37 23.37 9.57 -5.12
N LEU A 38 24.31 9.17 -5.96
CA LEU A 38 25.29 10.08 -6.57
C LEU A 38 24.60 11.11 -7.47
N GLY A 39 23.55 10.74 -8.19
CA GLY A 39 22.73 11.64 -8.99
C GLY A 39 22.01 12.71 -8.15
N LEU A 40 21.52 12.35 -6.95
CA LEU A 40 20.91 13.32 -6.00
C LEU A 40 21.94 14.27 -5.37
N ALA A 41 23.13 13.77 -5.05
CA ALA A 41 24.22 14.59 -4.48
C ALA A 41 24.75 15.61 -5.49
N SER A 42 24.38 15.50 -6.77
CA SER A 42 25.02 16.23 -7.84
C SER A 42 24.11 16.73 -8.95
N ASP A 43 23.35 17.75 -8.68
CA ASP A 43 23.04 18.73 -9.74
C ASP A 43 24.34 19.30 -10.36
N VAL A 44 25.43 19.27 -9.61
CA VAL A 44 26.78 19.67 -10.02
C VAL A 44 27.50 18.54 -10.78
N LEU A 45 27.46 17.29 -10.30
CA LEU A 45 28.17 16.15 -10.92
C LEU A 45 27.48 15.64 -12.19
N GLY A 46 26.15 15.72 -12.28
CA GLY A 46 25.40 15.37 -13.49
C GLY A 46 25.70 16.28 -14.66
N ARG A 47 25.97 17.55 -14.42
CA ARG A 47 26.44 18.50 -15.44
C ARG A 47 27.90 18.25 -15.84
N VAL A 48 28.72 17.78 -14.90
CA VAL A 48 30.14 17.47 -15.15
C VAL A 48 30.31 16.16 -15.92
N LEU A 49 29.46 15.15 -15.68
CA LEU A 49 29.56 13.83 -16.32
C LEU A 49 28.72 13.68 -17.61
N HIS A 50 27.99 14.71 -18.04
CA HIS A 50 27.13 14.73 -19.24
C HIS A 50 26.19 13.53 -19.35
N LEU A 51 25.70 13.00 -18.21
CA LEU A 51 24.76 11.88 -18.20
C LEU A 51 23.35 12.32 -18.60
N PRO A 52 22.61 11.50 -19.37
CA PRO A 52 21.22 11.81 -19.73
C PRO A 52 20.34 11.97 -18.47
N PRO A 53 19.46 12.99 -18.42
CA PRO A 53 18.66 13.31 -17.21
C PRO A 53 17.81 12.15 -16.66
N HIS A 54 17.39 11.22 -17.53
CA HIS A 54 16.57 10.06 -17.14
C HIS A 54 17.35 8.96 -16.39
N LEU A 55 18.69 8.96 -16.43
CA LEU A 55 19.52 7.99 -15.73
C LEU A 55 19.86 8.40 -14.28
N TRP A 56 19.81 9.69 -13.97
CA TRP A 56 20.26 10.20 -12.66
C TRP A 56 19.18 10.93 -11.84
N LYS A 57 18.02 11.27 -12.42
CA LYS A 57 16.88 11.82 -11.68
C LYS A 57 16.05 10.70 -11.04
N MET A 58 16.63 9.97 -10.11
CA MET A 58 15.86 9.00 -9.31
C MET A 58 15.26 9.68 -8.09
N ASN A 59 14.01 9.32 -7.78
CA ASN A 59 13.35 9.75 -6.55
C ASN A 59 14.10 9.20 -5.33
N PRO A 60 14.36 10.00 -4.27
CA PRO A 60 15.01 9.57 -3.03
C PRO A 60 14.41 8.28 -2.44
N VAL A 61 13.09 8.14 -2.48
CA VAL A 61 12.40 6.93 -2.01
C VAL A 61 12.81 5.69 -2.80
N GLY A 62 12.94 5.80 -4.12
CA GLY A 62 13.42 4.72 -4.98
C GLY A 62 14.85 4.29 -4.65
N ILE A 63 15.74 5.25 -4.40
CA ILE A 63 17.12 4.98 -4.02
C ILE A 63 17.21 4.21 -2.72
N PHE A 64 16.54 4.69 -1.66
CA PHE A 64 16.49 4.00 -0.37
C PHE A 64 15.93 2.59 -0.49
N THR A 65 14.92 2.42 -1.33
CA THR A 65 14.32 1.12 -1.59
C THR A 65 15.29 0.14 -2.23
N PHE A 66 16.01 0.54 -3.28
CA PHE A 66 17.01 -0.31 -3.92
C PHE A 66 18.15 -0.66 -2.97
N LEU A 67 18.60 0.28 -2.14
CA LEU A 67 19.63 0.02 -1.13
C LEU A 67 19.15 -1.02 -0.10
N ILE A 68 17.92 -0.90 0.40
CA ILE A 68 17.34 -1.84 1.37
C ILE A 68 17.21 -3.24 0.75
N ILE A 69 16.64 -3.37 -0.46
CA ILE A 69 16.51 -4.66 -1.16
C ILE A 69 17.89 -5.28 -1.40
N GLY A 70 18.85 -4.49 -1.88
CA GLY A 70 20.20 -4.94 -2.12
C GLY A 70 20.92 -5.45 -0.87
N LEU A 71 20.69 -4.84 0.29
CA LEU A 71 21.22 -5.28 1.58
C LEU A 71 20.49 -6.48 2.19
N MET A 72 19.21 -6.68 1.87
CA MET A 72 18.41 -7.81 2.36
C MET A 72 18.71 -9.11 1.63
N LEU A 73 18.91 -9.08 0.31
CA LEU A 73 19.11 -10.27 -0.52
C LEU A 73 20.27 -11.18 -0.07
N PRO A 74 21.49 -10.67 0.24
CA PRO A 74 22.56 -11.51 0.73
C PRO A 74 22.27 -12.12 2.10
N ARG A 75 21.52 -11.38 2.95
CA ARG A 75 21.19 -11.83 4.31
C ARG A 75 20.17 -12.97 4.36
N LEU A 76 19.37 -13.18 3.30
CA LEU A 76 18.50 -14.34 3.17
C LEU A 76 19.28 -15.67 3.08
N SER A 77 20.51 -15.62 2.56
CA SER A 77 21.40 -16.80 2.44
C SER A 77 22.44 -16.92 3.55
N ALA A 78 22.55 -15.91 4.43
CA ALA A 78 23.49 -15.92 5.55
C ALA A 78 23.00 -16.82 6.69
N ALA A 79 23.94 -17.23 7.57
CA ALA A 79 23.61 -18.00 8.76
C ALA A 79 22.54 -17.31 9.62
N PRO A 80 21.60 -18.08 10.21
CA PRO A 80 20.51 -17.51 10.99
C PRO A 80 21.05 -16.81 12.25
N SER A 81 20.79 -15.52 12.35
CA SER A 81 21.04 -14.76 13.56
C SER A 81 19.81 -13.91 13.91
N LYS A 82 19.63 -13.61 15.20
CA LYS A 82 18.51 -12.72 15.64
C LYS A 82 18.57 -11.36 14.93
N ALA A 83 19.77 -10.84 14.70
CA ALA A 83 20.01 -9.57 14.01
C ALA A 83 19.61 -9.64 12.53
N ASN A 84 19.97 -10.71 11.80
CA ASN A 84 19.59 -10.89 10.40
C ASN A 84 18.06 -11.03 10.25
N ASN A 85 17.40 -11.81 11.11
CA ASN A 85 15.96 -11.97 11.08
C ASN A 85 15.24 -10.66 11.37
N LEU A 86 15.70 -9.88 12.36
CA LEU A 86 15.13 -8.57 12.68
C LEU A 86 15.30 -7.60 11.52
N PHE A 87 16.49 -7.58 10.89
CA PHE A 87 16.76 -6.70 9.75
C PHE A 87 15.89 -7.02 8.53
N ILE A 88 15.70 -8.30 8.21
CA ILE A 88 14.85 -8.74 7.09
C ILE A 88 13.38 -8.40 7.39
N LYS A 89 12.89 -8.66 8.61
CA LYS A 89 11.52 -8.29 9.02
C LYS A 89 11.29 -6.78 8.91
N ALA A 90 12.18 -5.98 9.49
CA ALA A 90 12.09 -4.51 9.46
C ALA A 90 12.13 -3.96 8.03
N GLY A 91 13.05 -4.47 7.18
CA GLY A 91 13.15 -4.07 5.78
C GLY A 91 11.90 -4.44 4.97
N THR A 92 11.33 -5.63 5.17
CA THR A 92 10.10 -6.07 4.50
C THR A 92 8.90 -5.20 4.89
N VAL A 93 8.75 -4.89 6.17
CA VAL A 93 7.70 -3.99 6.67
C VAL A 93 7.88 -2.58 6.10
N PHE A 94 9.11 -2.07 6.07
CA PHE A 94 9.41 -0.77 5.49
C PHE A 94 9.06 -0.71 4.00
N LEU A 95 9.45 -1.70 3.21
CA LEU A 95 9.14 -1.77 1.78
C LEU A 95 7.63 -1.85 1.53
N GLY A 96 6.93 -2.68 2.30
CA GLY A 96 5.48 -2.82 2.22
C GLY A 96 4.74 -1.53 2.58
N ALA A 97 5.13 -0.88 3.67
CA ALA A 97 4.56 0.39 4.09
C ALA A 97 4.83 1.50 3.08
N THR A 98 6.06 1.59 2.54
CA THR A 98 6.42 2.55 1.51
C THR A 98 5.60 2.32 0.23
N GLY A 99 5.48 1.08 -0.23
CA GLY A 99 4.65 0.73 -1.38
C GLY A 99 3.17 1.08 -1.17
N ALA A 100 2.63 0.78 -0.01
CA ALA A 100 1.26 1.14 0.36
C ALA A 100 1.03 2.66 0.40
N ILE A 101 1.97 3.43 0.98
CA ILE A 101 1.90 4.89 1.01
C ILE A 101 1.96 5.47 -0.41
N LEU A 102 2.78 4.92 -1.30
CA LEU A 102 2.89 5.38 -2.68
C LEU A 102 1.65 5.03 -3.52
N ILE A 103 1.06 3.85 -3.32
CA ILE A 103 -0.23 3.50 -3.90
C ILE A 103 -1.31 4.46 -3.39
N LEU A 104 -1.33 4.70 -2.08
CA LEU A 104 -2.23 5.65 -1.44
C LEU A 104 -2.08 7.05 -2.04
N ASN A 105 -0.83 7.49 -2.26
CA ASN A 105 -0.52 8.78 -2.88
C ASN A 105 -1.08 8.90 -4.29
N GLU A 106 -1.00 7.86 -5.11
CA GLU A 106 -1.53 7.85 -6.48
C GLU A 106 -3.07 7.92 -6.49
N PHE A 107 -3.72 7.14 -5.60
CA PHE A 107 -5.19 7.12 -5.51
C PHE A 107 -5.78 8.39 -4.88
N ILE A 108 -5.08 9.03 -3.93
CA ILE A 108 -5.55 10.21 -3.20
C ILE A 108 -5.07 11.50 -3.85
N ASN A 109 -4.22 11.43 -4.88
CA ASN A 109 -3.56 12.58 -5.49
C ASN A 109 -2.91 13.49 -4.40
N THR A 110 -2.11 12.84 -3.53
CA THR A 110 -1.58 13.42 -2.30
C THR A 110 -0.42 14.39 -2.51
N ASP A 111 -0.19 14.89 -3.74
CA ASP A 111 0.70 16.03 -3.99
C ASP A 111 0.43 17.18 -3.02
N TYR A 112 -0.74 17.15 -2.35
CA TYR A 112 -1.21 18.13 -1.37
C TYR A 112 -1.01 17.75 0.09
N ILE A 113 -0.69 16.48 0.40
CA ILE A 113 -0.38 16.05 1.76
C ILE A 113 1.10 16.30 2.07
N PHE A 114 1.96 16.10 1.08
CA PHE A 114 3.40 16.31 1.19
C PHE A 114 3.81 17.51 0.33
N MET A 115 3.69 18.72 0.84
CA MET A 115 3.97 20.02 0.21
C MET A 115 5.40 20.20 -0.30
N SER A 116 5.95 19.28 -1.05
CA SER A 116 7.30 19.39 -1.58
C SER A 116 7.32 19.08 -3.08
N ASP A 117 7.49 20.11 -3.90
CA ASP A 117 7.75 20.02 -5.33
C ASP A 117 9.00 19.19 -5.70
N THR A 118 9.82 18.84 -4.70
CA THR A 118 11.08 18.13 -4.90
C THR A 118 10.94 16.62 -4.91
N VAL A 119 9.83 16.07 -4.42
CA VAL A 119 9.59 14.64 -4.34
C VAL A 119 8.36 14.27 -5.18
N ARG A 120 8.55 14.11 -6.49
CA ARG A 120 7.50 13.47 -7.30
C ARG A 120 7.43 12.00 -6.91
N PRO A 121 6.25 11.49 -6.46
CA PRO A 121 6.11 10.08 -6.15
C PRO A 121 6.41 9.23 -7.41
N PRO A 122 6.97 8.03 -7.26
CA PRO A 122 7.10 7.10 -8.36
C PRO A 122 5.71 6.77 -8.90
N ALA A 123 5.59 6.63 -10.23
CA ALA A 123 4.34 6.23 -10.87
C ALA A 123 3.77 4.94 -10.23
N LEU A 124 2.45 4.73 -10.34
CA LEU A 124 1.72 3.57 -9.81
C LEU A 124 2.46 2.24 -10.03
N GLY A 125 3.11 2.07 -11.19
CA GLY A 125 3.94 0.90 -11.48
C GLY A 125 5.10 0.70 -10.51
N GLY A 126 5.76 1.78 -10.08
CA GLY A 126 6.84 1.72 -9.08
C GLY A 126 6.33 1.33 -7.69
N ALA A 127 5.18 1.85 -7.30
CA ALA A 127 4.53 1.51 -6.02
C ALA A 127 4.07 0.04 -5.97
N LEU A 128 3.50 -0.47 -7.06
CA LEU A 128 3.12 -1.89 -7.20
C LEU A 128 4.35 -2.81 -7.18
N LEU A 129 5.43 -2.39 -7.84
CA LEU A 129 6.69 -3.16 -7.83
C LEU A 129 7.30 -3.24 -6.43
N LEU A 130 7.22 -2.18 -5.64
CA LEU A 130 7.68 -2.15 -4.24
C LEU A 130 6.87 -3.09 -3.37
N THR A 131 5.56 -3.07 -3.50
CA THR A 131 4.66 -3.95 -2.74
C THR A 131 4.88 -5.41 -3.13
N ALA A 132 5.03 -5.71 -4.41
CA ALA A 132 5.37 -7.05 -4.91
C ALA A 132 6.75 -7.51 -4.42
N SER A 133 7.74 -6.61 -4.38
CA SER A 133 9.07 -6.90 -3.83
C SER A 133 9.01 -7.22 -2.33
N ALA A 134 8.22 -6.48 -1.55
CA ALA A 134 8.01 -6.76 -0.13
C ALA A 134 7.38 -8.14 0.10
N LEU A 135 6.34 -8.48 -0.66
CA LEU A 135 5.70 -9.79 -0.60
C LEU A 135 6.63 -10.92 -1.03
N GLY A 136 7.42 -10.71 -2.10
CA GLY A 136 8.43 -11.66 -2.56
C GLY A 136 9.53 -11.90 -1.54
N MET A 137 10.06 -10.83 -0.92
CA MET A 137 11.08 -10.92 0.14
C MET A 137 10.54 -11.63 1.38
N TRP A 138 9.30 -11.37 1.75
CA TRP A 138 8.65 -12.08 2.86
C TRP A 138 8.46 -13.57 2.56
N GLY A 139 8.03 -13.91 1.34
CA GLY A 139 7.91 -15.30 0.89
C GLY A 139 9.26 -16.02 0.97
N LEU A 140 10.32 -15.43 0.41
CA LEU A 140 11.67 -15.98 0.46
C LEU A 140 12.22 -16.13 1.89
N TRP A 141 11.96 -15.16 2.76
CA TRP A 141 12.33 -15.24 4.16
C TRP A 141 11.57 -16.36 4.88
N ARG A 142 10.27 -16.48 4.66
CA ARG A 142 9.43 -17.54 5.22
C ARG A 142 9.90 -18.92 4.78
N ASP A 143 10.21 -19.10 3.50
CA ASP A 143 10.71 -20.38 3.00
C ASP A 143 12.09 -20.72 3.57
N ALA A 144 12.95 -19.72 3.76
CA ALA A 144 14.25 -19.91 4.41
C ALA A 144 14.12 -20.26 5.90
N GLU A 145 13.13 -19.75 6.61
CA GLU A 145 12.86 -20.07 8.02
C GLU A 145 12.13 -21.41 8.14
N TRP A 146 11.21 -21.73 7.23
CA TRP A 146 10.49 -23.01 7.16
C TRP A 146 11.43 -24.19 6.90
N ASN A 147 12.38 -24.06 5.99
CA ASN A 147 13.38 -25.10 5.71
C ASN A 147 14.38 -25.34 6.85
N ARG A 148 14.41 -24.53 7.88
CA ARG A 148 15.32 -24.63 9.04
C ARG A 148 14.68 -25.30 10.26
N HIS A 149 13.36 -25.28 10.34
CA HIS A 149 12.60 -25.95 11.39
C HIS A 149 11.91 -27.14 10.77
N SER A 150 12.14 -28.31 11.32
CA SER A 150 11.36 -29.49 10.94
C SER A 150 9.86 -29.17 11.14
N ILE A 151 9.01 -29.83 10.35
CA ILE A 151 7.55 -29.65 10.28
C ILE A 151 6.85 -29.63 11.67
N ASP A 152 7.56 -30.07 12.71
CA ASP A 152 7.08 -30.23 14.07
C ASP A 152 6.93 -28.90 14.87
N ASP A 153 7.44 -27.76 14.38
CA ASP A 153 7.52 -26.51 15.16
C ASP A 153 6.77 -25.32 14.53
N VAL A 154 5.69 -25.55 13.78
CA VAL A 154 4.80 -24.45 13.31
C VAL A 154 4.02 -23.92 14.52
N GLN A 155 4.56 -22.88 15.16
CA GLN A 155 3.82 -22.19 16.21
C GLN A 155 2.54 -21.58 15.65
N PRO A 156 1.37 -21.84 16.25
CA PRO A 156 0.08 -21.28 15.83
C PRO A 156 0.07 -19.75 15.68
N SER A 157 0.95 -19.07 16.40
CA SER A 157 1.15 -17.63 16.37
C SER A 157 1.44 -17.05 14.98
N HIS A 158 2.14 -17.78 14.10
CA HIS A 158 2.44 -17.32 12.75
C HIS A 158 1.22 -17.30 11.82
N ILE A 159 0.32 -18.26 12.01
CA ILE A 159 -0.94 -18.33 11.24
C ILE A 159 -1.84 -17.15 11.63
N TYR A 160 -1.97 -16.86 12.92
CA TYR A 160 -2.77 -15.74 13.41
C TYR A 160 -2.24 -14.40 12.88
N TRP A 161 -0.92 -14.19 12.96
CA TRP A 161 -0.32 -12.95 12.47
C TRP A 161 -0.51 -12.77 10.96
N ALA A 162 -0.35 -13.83 10.18
CA ALA A 162 -0.57 -13.77 8.73
C ALA A 162 -2.02 -13.41 8.37
N MET A 163 -2.98 -13.96 9.09
CA MET A 163 -4.40 -13.64 8.91
C MET A 163 -4.73 -12.22 9.36
N ASP A 164 -4.20 -11.76 10.50
CA ASP A 164 -4.38 -10.40 10.98
C ASP A 164 -3.88 -9.38 9.94
N VAL A 165 -2.69 -9.62 9.37
CA VAL A 165 -2.12 -8.78 8.31
C VAL A 165 -2.96 -8.82 7.04
N LEU A 166 -3.43 -10.01 6.62
CA LEU A 166 -4.26 -10.15 5.43
C LEU A 166 -5.58 -9.39 5.56
N VAL A 167 -6.25 -9.52 6.70
CA VAL A 167 -7.50 -8.80 6.98
C VAL A 167 -7.27 -7.29 6.98
N ALA A 168 -6.22 -6.82 7.66
CA ALA A 168 -5.86 -5.41 7.68
C ALA A 168 -5.60 -4.87 6.26
N LEU A 169 -4.85 -5.61 5.44
CA LEU A 169 -4.58 -5.24 4.05
C LEU A 169 -5.85 -5.18 3.21
N ILE A 170 -6.76 -6.12 3.36
CA ILE A 170 -8.04 -6.11 2.63
C ILE A 170 -8.86 -4.88 3.01
N VAL A 171 -9.02 -4.61 4.31
CA VAL A 171 -9.80 -3.47 4.82
C VAL A 171 -9.19 -2.15 4.34
N ILE A 172 -7.87 -1.99 4.43
CA ILE A 172 -7.16 -0.82 3.95
C ILE A 172 -7.36 -0.66 2.43
N SER A 173 -7.14 -1.73 1.65
CA SER A 173 -7.25 -1.68 0.19
C SER A 173 -8.65 -1.30 -0.27
N VAL A 174 -9.69 -1.90 0.30
CA VAL A 174 -11.09 -1.58 -0.02
C VAL A 174 -11.42 -0.12 0.33
N SER A 175 -10.94 0.34 1.50
CA SER A 175 -11.16 1.73 1.95
C SER A 175 -10.45 2.74 1.03
N LEU A 176 -9.24 2.43 0.58
CA LEU A 176 -8.48 3.27 -0.35
C LEU A 176 -9.15 3.36 -1.72
N ILE A 177 -9.60 2.24 -2.25
CA ILE A 177 -10.33 2.19 -3.53
C ILE A 177 -11.61 3.01 -3.42
N ALA A 178 -12.41 2.81 -2.37
CA ALA A 178 -13.64 3.56 -2.14
C ALA A 178 -13.40 5.06 -2.02
N PHE A 179 -12.33 5.46 -1.29
CA PHE A 179 -11.94 6.85 -1.14
C PHE A 179 -11.47 7.47 -2.46
N GLY A 180 -10.61 6.77 -3.22
CA GLY A 180 -10.12 7.24 -4.53
C GLY A 180 -11.26 7.44 -5.55
N LEU A 181 -12.21 6.50 -5.61
CA LEU A 181 -13.39 6.63 -6.46
C LEU A 181 -14.28 7.82 -6.05
N SER A 182 -14.45 8.04 -4.73
CA SER A 182 -15.18 9.18 -4.20
C SER A 182 -14.52 10.51 -4.53
N GLN A 183 -13.18 10.55 -4.45
CA GLN A 183 -12.39 11.75 -4.74
C GLN A 183 -12.44 12.12 -6.22
N GLY A 184 -12.24 11.17 -7.14
CA GLY A 184 -12.34 11.40 -8.59
C GLY A 184 -13.70 11.98 -8.96
N ARG A 185 -14.78 11.38 -8.47
CA ARG A 185 -16.13 11.88 -8.70
C ARG A 185 -16.38 13.29 -8.15
N SER A 186 -15.84 13.59 -6.98
CA SER A 186 -15.94 14.93 -6.39
C SER A 186 -15.19 15.97 -7.21
N GLN A 187 -14.02 15.62 -7.75
CA GLN A 187 -13.25 16.50 -8.62
C GLN A 187 -13.98 16.81 -9.92
N ASP A 188 -14.54 15.80 -10.59
CA ASP A 188 -15.30 15.99 -11.82
C ASP A 188 -16.52 16.90 -11.59
N ILE A 189 -17.28 16.67 -10.52
CA ILE A 189 -18.41 17.52 -10.15
C ILE A 189 -17.97 18.97 -9.90
N MET A 190 -16.86 19.18 -9.22
CA MET A 190 -16.32 20.52 -8.96
C MET A 190 -15.87 21.21 -10.24
N MET A 191 -15.23 20.49 -11.17
CA MET A 191 -14.82 21.03 -12.47
C MET A 191 -16.04 21.46 -13.28
N ASP A 192 -17.08 20.64 -13.34
CA ASP A 192 -18.32 20.96 -14.04
C ASP A 192 -19.02 22.18 -13.44
N GLN A 193 -19.13 22.23 -12.10
CA GLN A 193 -19.73 23.37 -11.39
C GLN A 193 -18.96 24.67 -11.65
N MET A 194 -17.62 24.64 -11.57
CA MET A 194 -16.80 25.82 -11.89
C MET A 194 -16.97 26.25 -13.35
N GLY A 195 -17.08 25.32 -14.28
CA GLY A 195 -17.33 25.58 -15.69
C GLY A 195 -18.64 26.32 -15.91
N ILE A 196 -19.72 25.86 -15.29
CA ILE A 196 -21.05 26.49 -15.36
C ILE A 196 -21.01 27.91 -14.77
N VAL A 197 -20.47 28.06 -13.55
CA VAL A 197 -20.37 29.37 -12.89
C VAL A 197 -19.52 30.35 -13.70
N ALA A 198 -18.41 29.90 -14.27
CA ALA A 198 -17.56 30.76 -15.10
C ALA A 198 -18.24 31.18 -16.41
N LYS A 199 -18.98 30.26 -17.03
CA LYS A 199 -19.77 30.55 -18.24
C LYS A 199 -20.86 31.60 -17.95
N ASP A 200 -21.59 31.44 -16.87
CA ASP A 200 -22.66 32.36 -16.50
C ASP A 200 -22.10 33.76 -16.13
N LYS A 201 -21.01 33.82 -15.38
CA LYS A 201 -20.36 35.09 -15.05
C LYS A 201 -19.81 35.80 -16.29
N ARG A 202 -19.20 35.09 -17.26
CA ARG A 202 -18.75 35.68 -18.51
C ARG A 202 -19.92 36.21 -19.35
N ALA A 203 -21.01 35.45 -19.45
CA ALA A 203 -22.20 35.86 -20.17
C ALA A 203 -22.83 37.12 -19.55
N PHE A 204 -22.93 37.14 -18.22
CA PHE A 204 -23.43 38.28 -17.47
C PHE A 204 -22.53 39.51 -17.64
N PHE A 205 -21.20 39.37 -17.51
CA PHE A 205 -20.24 40.44 -17.73
C PHE A 205 -20.41 41.06 -19.12
N LEU A 206 -20.48 40.21 -20.16
CA LEU A 206 -20.68 40.66 -21.54
C LEU A 206 -22.04 41.36 -21.72
N SER A 207 -23.09 40.88 -21.08
CA SER A 207 -24.43 41.48 -21.18
C SER A 207 -24.48 42.90 -20.63
N ILE A 208 -23.85 43.12 -19.47
CA ILE A 208 -23.73 44.48 -18.87
C ILE A 208 -22.91 45.41 -19.77
N LEU A 209 -21.75 44.97 -20.27
CA LEU A 209 -20.97 45.77 -21.18
C LEU A 209 -21.74 46.17 -22.46
N ARG A 210 -22.43 45.21 -23.05
CA ARG A 210 -23.24 45.45 -24.25
C ARG A 210 -24.43 46.40 -23.97
N SER A 211 -25.08 46.25 -22.82
CA SER A 211 -26.17 47.11 -22.39
C SER A 211 -25.67 48.56 -22.20
N ALA A 212 -24.53 48.73 -21.50
CA ALA A 212 -23.97 50.04 -21.26
C ALA A 212 -23.48 50.71 -22.56
N TYR A 213 -22.83 49.95 -23.44
CA TYR A 213 -22.41 50.43 -24.76
C TYR A 213 -23.66 50.81 -25.61
N GLY A 214 -24.70 49.98 -25.60
CA GLY A 214 -25.95 50.26 -26.33
C GLY A 214 -26.62 51.54 -25.85
N LYS A 215 -26.66 51.81 -24.54
CA LYS A 215 -27.15 53.07 -24.00
C LYS A 215 -26.34 54.27 -24.53
N ALA A 216 -25.04 54.17 -24.56
CA ALA A 216 -24.17 55.23 -25.07
C ALA A 216 -24.40 55.45 -26.58
N LEU A 217 -24.53 54.37 -27.35
CA LEU A 217 -24.78 54.44 -28.80
C LEU A 217 -26.15 55.08 -29.07
N LEU A 218 -27.20 54.65 -28.39
CA LEU A 218 -28.52 55.28 -28.52
C LEU A 218 -28.56 56.73 -28.08
N ALA A 219 -27.69 57.13 -27.14
CA ALA A 219 -27.55 58.53 -26.74
C ALA A 219 -26.87 59.35 -27.82
N SER A 220 -25.77 58.87 -28.41
CA SER A 220 -25.02 59.58 -29.48
C SER A 220 -25.79 59.71 -30.80
N ASP A 221 -26.70 58.77 -31.07
CA ASP A 221 -27.50 58.71 -32.32
C ASP A 221 -28.84 59.48 -32.25
N ARG A 222 -29.04 60.27 -31.20
CA ARG A 222 -30.27 61.08 -31.09
C ARG A 222 -30.30 62.25 -32.05
N PRO A 223 -31.33 62.43 -32.90
CA PRO A 223 -31.42 63.46 -33.92
C PRO A 223 -31.26 64.90 -33.34
N ILE A 224 -31.72 65.10 -32.10
CA ILE A 224 -31.63 66.42 -31.45
C ILE A 224 -30.20 66.85 -31.20
N ILE A 225 -29.26 65.87 -30.96
CA ILE A 225 -27.85 66.16 -30.77
C ILE A 225 -27.18 66.49 -32.09
N ALA A 226 -27.40 65.65 -33.08
CA ALA A 226 -26.87 65.84 -34.42
C ALA A 226 -27.28 67.16 -35.03
N SER A 227 -28.56 67.51 -34.96
CA SER A 227 -29.07 68.80 -35.47
C SER A 227 -28.53 70.00 -34.68
N SER A 228 -28.43 69.89 -33.32
CA SER A 228 -27.84 70.95 -32.48
C SER A 228 -26.37 71.15 -32.78
N MET A 229 -25.60 70.10 -33.07
CA MET A 229 -24.17 70.18 -33.44
C MET A 229 -24.03 70.84 -34.84
N GLY A 230 -24.91 70.53 -35.76
CA GLY A 230 -24.92 71.12 -37.12
C GLY A 230 -25.12 72.65 -37.09
N THR A 231 -25.88 73.15 -36.16
CA THR A 231 -26.21 74.60 -36.02
C THR A 231 -25.19 75.39 -35.18
N LEU A 232 -24.17 74.79 -34.61
CA LEU A 232 -23.08 75.46 -33.87
C LEU A 232 -22.27 76.47 -34.68
N LYS A 233 -22.20 76.29 -36.00
CA LYS A 233 -21.52 77.18 -36.96
C LYS A 233 -22.41 78.33 -37.45
N GLY A 234 -23.64 78.45 -36.95
CA GLY A 234 -24.59 79.51 -37.32
C GLY A 234 -24.39 80.82 -36.55
N THR A 235 -25.48 81.56 -36.41
CA THR A 235 -25.45 82.85 -35.68
C THR A 235 -25.17 82.68 -34.18
N PRO A 236 -24.66 83.73 -33.51
CA PRO A 236 -24.41 83.66 -32.06
C PRO A 236 -25.65 83.20 -31.22
N ALA A 237 -26.83 83.61 -31.65
CA ALA A 237 -28.08 83.26 -30.97
C ALA A 237 -28.41 81.74 -31.17
N SER A 238 -28.24 81.23 -32.40
CA SER A 238 -28.48 79.77 -32.67
C SER A 238 -27.45 78.90 -31.96
N ARG A 239 -26.20 79.36 -31.88
CA ARG A 239 -25.13 78.67 -31.13
C ARG A 239 -25.47 78.58 -29.65
N ALA A 240 -25.87 79.69 -29.03
CA ALA A 240 -26.27 79.73 -27.61
C ALA A 240 -27.48 78.78 -27.33
N ALA A 241 -28.48 78.77 -28.23
CA ALA A 241 -29.59 77.87 -28.12
C ALA A 241 -29.17 76.41 -28.21
N SER A 242 -28.29 76.04 -29.14
CA SER A 242 -27.76 74.69 -29.33
C SER A 242 -26.93 74.24 -28.15
N VAL A 243 -26.07 75.09 -27.57
CA VAL A 243 -25.29 74.79 -26.38
C VAL A 243 -26.23 74.51 -25.19
N ASN A 244 -27.32 75.28 -25.03
CA ASN A 244 -28.29 75.07 -23.96
C ASN A 244 -29.06 73.75 -24.10
N VAL A 245 -29.44 73.39 -25.34
CA VAL A 245 -30.06 72.08 -25.68
C VAL A 245 -29.11 70.95 -25.31
N LEU A 246 -27.84 71.02 -25.77
CA LEU A 246 -26.83 70.01 -25.50
C LEU A 246 -26.54 69.86 -24.00
N ALA A 247 -26.44 70.99 -23.25
CA ALA A 247 -26.23 70.97 -21.81
C ALA A 247 -27.43 70.37 -21.06
N THR A 248 -28.66 70.71 -21.49
CA THR A 248 -29.87 70.11 -20.92
C THR A 248 -29.95 68.63 -21.18
N PHE A 249 -29.61 68.21 -22.38
CA PHE A 249 -29.49 66.80 -22.77
C PHE A 249 -28.47 66.09 -21.89
N ALA A 250 -27.26 66.58 -21.80
CA ALA A 250 -26.20 65.99 -20.95
C ALA A 250 -26.65 65.83 -19.50
N ARG A 251 -27.26 66.89 -18.93
CA ARG A 251 -27.79 66.88 -17.57
C ARG A 251 -28.88 65.85 -17.37
N SER A 252 -29.77 65.64 -18.36
CA SER A 252 -30.85 64.67 -18.29
C SER A 252 -30.34 63.21 -18.24
N LEU A 253 -29.27 62.93 -18.98
CA LEU A 253 -28.69 61.59 -19.06
C LEU A 253 -27.79 61.29 -17.85
N VAL A 254 -27.01 62.26 -17.37
CA VAL A 254 -26.18 62.08 -16.17
C VAL A 254 -27.03 61.82 -14.92
N LYS A 255 -28.20 62.35 -14.80
CA LYS A 255 -29.14 62.04 -13.70
C LYS A 255 -29.68 60.62 -13.74
N ARG A 256 -29.66 59.95 -14.92
CA ARG A 256 -30.40 58.70 -15.13
C ARG A 256 -29.47 57.49 -15.36
N ASP A 257 -28.55 57.56 -16.26
CA ASP A 257 -27.82 56.40 -16.76
C ASP A 257 -26.27 56.62 -16.82
N PHE A 258 -25.80 57.88 -16.78
CA PHE A 258 -24.38 58.20 -16.94
C PHE A 258 -23.81 58.91 -15.72
N THR A 259 -22.53 58.72 -15.43
CA THR A 259 -21.81 59.47 -14.38
C THR A 259 -21.18 60.73 -14.91
N ALA A 260 -20.81 60.77 -16.19
CA ALA A 260 -20.32 61.94 -16.88
C ALA A 260 -20.68 61.83 -18.38
N LEU A 261 -20.91 62.96 -19.01
CA LEU A 261 -21.15 63.08 -20.43
C LEU A 261 -20.60 64.43 -20.94
N SER A 262 -19.88 64.41 -22.06
CA SER A 262 -19.41 65.59 -22.75
C SER A 262 -19.67 65.47 -24.27
N VAL A 263 -20.01 66.56 -24.88
CA VAL A 263 -20.19 66.69 -26.31
C VAL A 263 -19.15 67.68 -26.82
N SER A 264 -18.37 67.27 -27.80
CA SER A 264 -17.29 68.10 -28.41
C SER A 264 -17.52 68.24 -29.91
N ASP A 265 -17.04 69.30 -30.49
CA ASP A 265 -17.03 69.53 -31.93
C ASP A 265 -15.95 68.73 -32.63
N LEU A 266 -15.76 68.93 -33.96
CA LEU A 266 -14.78 68.23 -34.77
C LEU A 266 -13.33 68.59 -34.40
N ASP A 267 -13.11 69.76 -33.81
CA ASP A 267 -11.81 70.26 -33.40
C ASP A 267 -11.47 69.84 -31.94
N GLY A 268 -12.39 69.08 -31.31
CA GLY A 268 -12.22 68.56 -29.95
C GLY A 268 -12.60 69.57 -28.86
N ALA A 269 -13.15 70.78 -29.24
CA ALA A 269 -13.59 71.75 -28.26
C ALA A 269 -14.87 71.29 -27.58
N VAL A 270 -14.92 71.27 -26.25
CA VAL A 270 -16.08 70.83 -25.46
C VAL A 270 -17.21 71.87 -25.56
N VAL A 271 -18.34 71.49 -26.09
CA VAL A 271 -19.51 72.33 -26.27
C VAL A 271 -20.43 72.24 -25.05
N ALA A 272 -20.60 71.05 -24.50
CA ALA A 272 -21.39 70.81 -23.29
C ALA A 272 -20.72 69.69 -22.48
N SER A 273 -20.73 69.83 -21.16
CA SER A 273 -20.23 68.78 -20.27
C SER A 273 -21.05 68.78 -18.97
N GLU A 274 -21.37 67.60 -18.50
CA GLU A 274 -22.07 67.38 -17.21
C GLU A 274 -21.44 66.20 -16.51
N GLY A 275 -21.38 66.21 -15.18
CA GLY A 275 -20.71 65.20 -14.37
C GLY A 275 -19.22 65.36 -14.32
N LYS A 276 -18.52 64.42 -13.69
CA LYS A 276 -17.04 64.40 -13.56
C LYS A 276 -16.52 63.12 -14.17
N PHE A 277 -15.65 63.26 -15.17
CA PHE A 277 -14.92 62.14 -15.75
C PHE A 277 -13.82 61.67 -14.80
N VAL A 278 -13.53 60.40 -14.81
CA VAL A 278 -12.40 59.80 -14.10
C VAL A 278 -11.12 60.26 -14.82
N LEU A 279 -10.30 61.04 -14.16
CA LEU A 279 -9.09 61.62 -14.78
C LEU A 279 -7.91 60.67 -14.77
N ASP A 280 -7.72 59.96 -13.65
CA ASP A 280 -6.58 59.04 -13.44
C ASP A 280 -7.08 57.68 -12.94
N PRO A 281 -7.62 56.81 -13.84
CA PRO A 281 -8.07 55.50 -13.42
C PRO A 281 -6.89 54.61 -13.05
N GLU A 282 -7.07 53.77 -12.03
CA GLU A 282 -6.06 52.79 -11.60
C GLU A 282 -5.72 51.80 -12.72
N GLN A 283 -6.66 51.50 -13.58
CA GLN A 283 -6.49 50.63 -14.76
C GLN A 283 -7.37 51.08 -15.93
N ARG A 284 -6.83 50.91 -17.18
CA ARG A 284 -7.51 51.27 -18.42
C ARG A 284 -7.27 50.18 -19.44
N ILE A 285 -8.34 49.61 -20.02
CA ILE A 285 -8.27 48.57 -21.04
C ILE A 285 -9.22 48.90 -22.19
N GLY A 286 -8.74 48.96 -23.43
CA GLY A 286 -9.57 49.13 -24.62
C GLY A 286 -10.40 47.88 -24.93
N LEU A 287 -11.65 48.09 -25.38
CA LEU A 287 -12.56 47.01 -25.73
C LEU A 287 -12.83 46.97 -27.24
N TRP A 288 -13.14 45.72 -27.75
CA TRP A 288 -13.53 45.44 -29.12
C TRP A 288 -12.54 45.93 -30.19
N GLY A 289 -11.26 46.15 -29.83
CA GLY A 289 -10.27 46.75 -30.75
C GLY A 289 -10.62 48.16 -31.18
N ASN A 290 -11.58 48.82 -30.59
CA ASN A 290 -12.06 50.15 -30.88
C ASN A 290 -11.43 51.19 -29.93
N HIS A 291 -10.66 52.13 -30.46
CA HIS A 291 -10.00 53.17 -29.66
C HIS A 291 -10.98 54.11 -28.92
N GLY A 292 -12.28 54.02 -29.18
CA GLY A 292 -13.32 54.86 -28.58
C GLY A 292 -14.07 54.18 -27.41
N VAL A 293 -13.73 52.93 -27.03
CA VAL A 293 -14.42 52.22 -25.95
C VAL A 293 -13.40 51.62 -24.98
N GLU A 294 -13.44 52.07 -23.75
CA GLU A 294 -12.50 51.67 -22.72
C GLU A 294 -13.24 51.20 -21.44
N LEU A 295 -12.73 50.18 -20.83
CA LEU A 295 -13.14 49.77 -19.48
C LEU A 295 -12.07 50.25 -18.51
N LEU A 296 -12.50 51.03 -17.52
CA LEU A 296 -11.65 51.68 -16.53
C LEU A 296 -11.94 51.03 -15.17
N TRP A 297 -10.94 51.12 -14.29
CA TRP A 297 -11.13 50.82 -12.86
C TRP A 297 -10.86 52.08 -12.02
N ASP A 298 -11.86 52.48 -11.27
CA ASP A 298 -11.81 53.59 -10.32
C ASP A 298 -12.71 53.23 -9.11
N ASP A 299 -12.14 52.45 -8.18
CA ASP A 299 -12.89 51.79 -7.09
C ASP A 299 -14.14 51.04 -7.60
N GLY A 300 -14.09 50.54 -8.83
CA GLY A 300 -15.12 49.80 -9.55
C GLY A 300 -15.01 49.98 -11.05
N TYR A 301 -15.79 49.20 -11.78
CA TYR A 301 -15.80 49.26 -13.25
C TYR A 301 -16.52 50.51 -13.75
N VAL A 302 -15.90 51.23 -14.66
CA VAL A 302 -16.46 52.37 -15.40
C VAL A 302 -16.28 52.12 -16.89
N LEU A 303 -17.36 52.13 -17.66
CA LEU A 303 -17.29 52.10 -19.12
C LEU A 303 -17.21 53.50 -19.63
N ARG A 304 -16.11 53.84 -20.31
CA ARG A 304 -15.94 55.10 -21.04
C ARG A 304 -16.15 54.82 -22.53
N THR A 305 -16.97 55.65 -23.18
CA THR A 305 -17.21 55.55 -24.60
C THR A 305 -16.96 56.89 -25.25
N ILE A 306 -16.32 56.91 -26.41
CA ILE A 306 -16.17 58.09 -27.25
C ILE A 306 -16.77 57.73 -28.61
N LEU A 307 -17.95 58.21 -28.89
CA LEU A 307 -18.71 57.88 -30.06
C LEU A 307 -18.86 59.10 -30.99
N PRO A 308 -18.80 58.91 -32.33
CA PRO A 308 -19.06 59.99 -33.26
C PRO A 308 -20.52 60.39 -33.20
N ILE A 309 -20.79 61.68 -33.36
CA ILE A 309 -22.12 62.24 -33.63
C ILE A 309 -22.20 62.45 -35.13
N VAL A 310 -23.23 61.83 -35.76
CA VAL A 310 -23.36 61.84 -37.21
C VAL A 310 -24.67 62.55 -37.58
N ASP A 311 -24.63 63.49 -38.51
CA ASP A 311 -25.76 64.14 -39.11
C ASP A 311 -25.71 63.95 -40.63
N ALA A 312 -26.79 63.38 -41.24
CA ALA A 312 -26.84 63.11 -42.68
C ALA A 312 -25.55 62.47 -43.24
N GLU A 313 -25.07 61.42 -42.56
CA GLU A 313 -23.84 60.66 -42.88
C GLU A 313 -22.50 61.42 -42.68
N LYS A 314 -22.54 62.64 -42.19
CA LYS A 314 -21.34 63.41 -41.88
C LYS A 314 -21.11 63.45 -40.34
N ARG A 315 -19.87 63.16 -39.94
CA ARG A 315 -19.47 63.37 -38.56
C ARG A 315 -19.51 64.89 -38.25
N VAL A 316 -20.30 65.28 -37.23
CA VAL A 316 -20.46 66.66 -36.79
C VAL A 316 -19.82 66.94 -35.43
N GLY A 317 -19.44 65.90 -34.71
CA GLY A 317 -18.78 66.00 -33.43
C GLY A 317 -18.53 64.63 -32.81
N GLN A 318 -18.29 64.62 -31.52
CA GLN A 318 -18.16 63.39 -30.74
C GLN A 318 -18.81 63.53 -29.36
N MET A 319 -19.30 62.43 -28.85
CA MET A 319 -19.82 62.34 -27.50
C MET A 319 -18.94 61.39 -26.68
N ALA A 320 -18.35 61.89 -25.60
CA ALA A 320 -17.71 61.08 -24.62
C ALA A 320 -18.67 60.87 -23.43
N SER A 321 -18.76 59.64 -22.93
CA SER A 321 -19.62 59.32 -21.78
C SER A 321 -18.96 58.29 -20.88
N GLU A 322 -19.30 58.37 -19.60
CA GLU A 322 -18.91 57.37 -18.60
C GLU A 322 -20.13 56.83 -17.88
N GLN A 323 -20.09 55.52 -17.61
CA GLN A 323 -21.12 54.81 -16.86
C GLN A 323 -20.44 53.93 -15.83
N ARG A 324 -20.79 54.08 -14.56
CA ARG A 324 -20.40 53.09 -13.52
C ARG A 324 -21.19 51.82 -13.70
N LEU A 325 -20.51 50.71 -13.59
CA LEU A 325 -21.08 49.35 -13.72
C LEU A 325 -21.10 48.70 -12.33
N ASP A 326 -22.01 49.18 -11.49
CA ASP A 326 -22.06 48.78 -10.08
C ASP A 326 -22.38 47.30 -9.90
N ASP A 327 -23.28 46.73 -10.70
CA ASP A 327 -23.60 45.31 -10.69
C ASP A 327 -22.36 44.46 -11.02
N LEU A 328 -21.52 44.92 -11.98
CA LEU A 328 -20.31 44.25 -12.37
C LEU A 328 -19.26 44.33 -11.28
N THR A 329 -19.15 45.51 -10.66
CA THR A 329 -18.25 45.77 -9.55
C THR A 329 -18.59 44.90 -8.34
N GLN A 330 -19.89 44.77 -8.03
CA GLN A 330 -20.36 43.95 -6.92
C GLN A 330 -19.99 42.47 -7.14
N ILE A 331 -20.30 41.90 -8.31
CA ILE A 331 -19.96 40.52 -8.63
C ILE A 331 -18.46 40.26 -8.57
N HIS A 332 -17.67 41.23 -9.05
CA HIS A 332 -16.21 41.15 -8.96
C HIS A 332 -15.73 41.15 -7.51
N ARG A 333 -16.24 42.04 -6.69
CA ARG A 333 -15.91 42.09 -5.25
C ARG A 333 -16.32 40.82 -4.50
N GLU A 334 -17.53 40.33 -4.76
CA GLU A 334 -18.00 39.07 -4.14
C GLU A 334 -17.09 37.89 -4.52
N ALA A 335 -16.64 37.84 -5.76
CA ALA A 335 -15.75 36.77 -6.22
C ALA A 335 -14.33 36.87 -5.64
N THR A 336 -13.84 38.10 -5.37
CA THR A 336 -12.47 38.34 -4.91
C THR A 336 -12.37 38.45 -3.38
N GLN A 337 -13.44 38.86 -2.68
CA GLN A 337 -13.45 39.06 -1.21
C GLN A 337 -14.10 37.92 -0.44
N GLY A 338 -14.72 36.96 -1.10
CA GLY A 338 -15.37 35.80 -0.47
C GLY A 338 -14.44 34.92 0.37
N ALA A 339 -15.01 34.02 1.17
CA ALA A 339 -14.23 33.07 1.96
C ALA A 339 -13.42 32.08 1.09
N GLY A 340 -12.24 31.70 1.52
CA GLY A 340 -11.34 30.80 0.80
C GLY A 340 -10.50 31.51 -0.26
N THR A 341 -9.89 30.74 -1.18
CA THR A 341 -8.98 31.24 -2.23
C THR A 341 -9.67 31.48 -3.58
N ASN A 342 -11.01 31.57 -3.59
CA ASN A 342 -11.74 31.93 -4.81
C ASN A 342 -11.30 33.29 -5.32
N ASP A 343 -11.02 33.38 -6.59
CA ASP A 343 -10.57 34.61 -7.22
C ASP A 343 -11.11 34.69 -8.66
N MET A 344 -11.52 35.87 -9.07
CA MET A 344 -11.93 36.18 -10.43
C MET A 344 -11.01 37.25 -11.00
N ALA A 345 -10.23 36.88 -11.98
CA ALA A 345 -9.37 37.80 -12.67
C ALA A 345 -9.88 38.07 -14.09
N VAL A 346 -9.84 39.33 -14.49
CA VAL A 346 -10.21 39.81 -15.84
C VAL A 346 -9.03 40.60 -16.39
N CYS A 347 -8.49 40.15 -17.51
CA CYS A 347 -7.28 40.72 -18.10
C CYS A 347 -7.38 40.86 -19.62
N ALA A 348 -6.58 41.75 -20.18
CA ALA A 348 -6.29 41.86 -21.58
C ALA A 348 -4.84 41.54 -21.88
N PRO A 349 -4.50 41.00 -23.05
CA PRO A 349 -3.11 40.78 -23.45
C PRO A 349 -2.41 42.14 -23.74
N ASP A 350 -1.13 42.22 -23.38
CA ASP A 350 -0.26 43.35 -23.61
C ASP A 350 1.16 42.83 -23.91
N GLY A 351 1.36 42.36 -25.14
CA GLY A 351 2.60 41.71 -25.57
C GLY A 351 2.90 40.44 -24.74
N ASP A 352 4.07 40.39 -24.11
CA ASP A 352 4.47 39.28 -23.22
C ASP A 352 3.88 39.38 -21.80
N ARG A 353 3.05 40.38 -21.60
CA ARG A 353 2.41 40.65 -20.32
C ARG A 353 0.88 40.69 -20.46
N GLN A 354 0.22 40.85 -19.36
CA GLN A 354 -1.24 41.00 -19.25
C GLN A 354 -1.56 42.20 -18.39
N GLN A 355 -2.45 43.05 -18.82
CA GLN A 355 -3.05 44.10 -18.03
C GLN A 355 -4.32 43.55 -17.35
N CYS A 356 -4.38 43.58 -16.04
CA CYS A 356 -5.49 43.00 -15.28
C CYS A 356 -6.18 44.05 -14.42
N PHE A 357 -7.50 43.93 -14.30
CA PHE A 357 -8.23 44.63 -13.24
C PHE A 357 -7.85 44.06 -11.88
N PRO A 358 -7.94 44.85 -10.78
CA PRO A 358 -7.60 44.37 -9.47
C PRO A 358 -8.32 43.06 -9.11
N PHE A 359 -7.58 42.11 -8.61
CA PHE A 359 -8.10 40.83 -8.13
C PHE A 359 -7.44 40.49 -6.78
N ARG A 360 -7.90 39.44 -6.09
CA ARG A 360 -7.54 39.14 -4.70
C ARG A 360 -6.04 39.23 -4.41
N TRP A 361 -5.21 38.73 -5.30
CA TRP A 361 -3.75 38.65 -5.12
C TRP A 361 -2.98 39.75 -5.86
N SER A 362 -3.69 40.70 -6.47
CA SER A 362 -3.07 41.83 -7.12
C SER A 362 -2.92 43.00 -6.17
N LYS A 363 -1.72 43.55 -6.10
CA LYS A 363 -1.53 44.94 -5.63
C LYS A 363 -1.88 45.84 -6.80
N ILE A 364 -2.50 46.97 -6.53
CA ILE A 364 -2.95 48.02 -7.44
C ILE A 364 -2.08 48.13 -8.71
N SER A 365 -2.70 48.14 -9.89
CA SER A 365 -2.12 48.26 -11.25
C SER A 365 -0.97 47.29 -11.58
N ALA A 366 -1.23 46.02 -11.53
CA ALA A 366 -0.20 45.01 -11.84
C ALA A 366 -0.32 44.48 -13.24
N SER A 367 0.75 44.65 -14.02
CA SER A 367 0.99 43.91 -15.24
C SER A 367 1.66 42.58 -14.88
N TYR A 368 1.05 41.47 -15.27
CA TYR A 368 1.50 40.10 -14.97
C TYR A 368 2.17 39.47 -16.18
N PRO A 369 3.08 38.50 -16.02
CA PRO A 369 3.63 37.74 -17.15
C PRO A 369 2.50 36.98 -17.85
N ALA A 370 2.58 36.87 -19.17
CA ALA A 370 1.65 36.06 -19.98
C ALA A 370 2.02 34.57 -19.95
N PHE A 371 3.29 34.25 -19.68
CA PHE A 371 3.84 32.91 -19.70
C PHE A 371 4.60 32.62 -18.40
N LEU A 372 4.55 31.38 -17.98
CA LEU A 372 5.35 30.82 -16.87
C LEU A 372 6.08 29.58 -17.38
N ASP A 373 7.42 29.58 -17.31
CA ASP A 373 8.27 28.48 -17.80
C ASP A 373 7.94 28.07 -19.26
N GLY A 374 7.66 29.07 -20.14
CA GLY A 374 7.30 28.88 -21.53
C GLY A 374 5.86 28.42 -21.81
N LYS A 375 5.03 28.24 -20.77
CA LYS A 375 3.63 27.85 -20.90
C LYS A 375 2.71 29.06 -20.68
N PRO A 376 1.65 29.24 -21.50
CA PRO A 376 0.72 30.34 -21.33
C PRO A 376 -0.08 30.17 -20.02
N LEU A 377 -0.20 31.25 -19.27
CA LEU A 377 -1.00 31.27 -18.05
C LEU A 377 -2.52 31.23 -18.38
N PRO A 378 -3.39 30.85 -17.41
CA PRO A 378 -4.83 30.70 -17.64
C PRO A 378 -5.50 31.91 -18.30
N LEU A 379 -5.13 33.10 -17.92
CA LEU A 379 -5.70 34.33 -18.47
C LEU A 379 -5.23 34.62 -19.89
N THR A 380 -3.99 34.24 -20.24
CA THR A 380 -3.48 34.32 -21.61
C THR A 380 -4.25 33.38 -22.54
N ARG A 381 -4.49 32.17 -22.10
CA ARG A 381 -5.31 31.18 -22.81
C ARG A 381 -6.76 31.66 -22.96
N ALA A 382 -7.34 32.25 -21.90
CA ALA A 382 -8.67 32.84 -21.97
C ALA A 382 -8.75 33.97 -23.01
N ALA A 383 -7.80 34.90 -22.99
CA ALA A 383 -7.77 36.04 -23.92
C ALA A 383 -7.52 35.61 -25.38
N SER A 384 -6.80 34.50 -25.60
CA SER A 384 -6.63 33.92 -26.94
C SER A 384 -7.87 33.18 -27.47
N GLY A 385 -8.95 33.12 -26.70
CA GLY A 385 -10.22 32.50 -27.10
C GLY A 385 -10.45 31.08 -26.58
N GLU A 386 -9.51 30.51 -25.83
CA GLU A 386 -9.65 29.19 -25.29
C GLU A 386 -10.66 29.18 -24.11
N THR A 387 -11.54 28.17 -24.10
CA THR A 387 -12.45 27.91 -22.99
C THR A 387 -12.15 26.55 -22.43
N ALA A 388 -11.74 26.49 -21.16
CA ALA A 388 -11.37 25.26 -20.48
C ALA A 388 -11.67 25.33 -18.99
N VAL A 389 -11.77 24.14 -18.37
CA VAL A 389 -11.70 23.97 -16.92
C VAL A 389 -10.66 22.91 -16.67
N ASP A 390 -9.55 23.30 -16.10
CA ASP A 390 -8.45 22.39 -15.82
C ASP A 390 -7.68 22.74 -14.54
N ILE A 391 -6.80 21.83 -14.16
CA ILE A 391 -5.86 22.06 -13.06
C ILE A 391 -4.55 22.55 -13.67
N THR A 392 -4.17 23.76 -13.31
CA THR A 392 -3.01 24.45 -13.89
C THR A 392 -2.21 25.17 -12.80
N THR A 393 -1.11 25.81 -13.21
CA THR A 393 -0.29 26.63 -12.31
C THR A 393 -0.56 28.11 -12.60
N ASP A 394 -0.79 28.91 -11.56
CA ASP A 394 -0.97 30.35 -11.70
C ASP A 394 0.37 31.13 -11.64
N PHE A 395 0.30 32.45 -11.74
CA PHE A 395 1.47 33.33 -11.71
C PHE A 395 2.27 33.28 -10.38
N ARG A 396 1.65 32.77 -9.28
CA ARG A 396 2.30 32.55 -7.97
C ARG A 396 3.04 31.22 -7.91
N ARG A 397 3.01 30.43 -8.97
CA ARG A 397 3.45 29.03 -9.03
C ARG A 397 2.61 28.08 -8.20
N GLU A 398 1.41 28.50 -7.78
CA GLU A 398 0.49 27.64 -7.05
C GLU A 398 -0.39 26.85 -8.02
N ARG A 399 -0.67 25.60 -7.67
CA ARG A 399 -1.62 24.76 -8.41
C ARG A 399 -3.04 25.20 -8.11
N VAL A 400 -3.77 25.55 -9.14
CA VAL A 400 -5.15 26.02 -9.06
C VAL A 400 -6.05 25.24 -10.00
N MET A 401 -7.30 25.04 -9.59
CA MET A 401 -8.37 24.71 -10.53
C MET A 401 -8.85 26.02 -11.14
N ALA A 402 -8.77 26.15 -12.46
CA ALA A 402 -9.14 27.36 -13.18
C ALA A 402 -10.18 27.06 -14.26
N ALA A 403 -11.29 27.79 -14.20
CA ALA A 403 -12.26 27.85 -15.28
C ALA A 403 -12.03 29.16 -16.06
N LEU A 404 -11.58 29.05 -17.28
CA LEU A 404 -11.11 30.16 -18.10
C LEU A 404 -11.92 30.29 -19.39
N GLY A 405 -11.90 31.49 -19.96
CA GLY A 405 -12.48 31.73 -21.27
C GLY A 405 -12.62 33.22 -21.62
N PRO A 406 -12.84 33.54 -22.91
CA PRO A 406 -13.00 34.90 -23.37
C PRO A 406 -14.33 35.51 -22.92
N ILE A 407 -14.34 36.83 -22.74
CA ILE A 407 -15.58 37.60 -22.53
C ILE A 407 -16.09 38.03 -23.91
N GLY A 408 -16.73 37.12 -24.62
CA GLY A 408 -17.18 37.34 -25.99
C GLY A 408 -16.03 37.77 -26.90
N ASN A 409 -16.24 38.86 -27.66
CA ASN A 409 -15.25 39.45 -28.59
C ASN A 409 -14.65 40.76 -28.05
N THR A 410 -14.66 40.97 -26.73
CA THR A 410 -14.20 42.23 -26.11
C THR A 410 -12.68 42.38 -26.09
N GLY A 411 -11.92 41.31 -26.31
CA GLY A 411 -10.47 41.25 -26.11
C GLY A 411 -10.07 40.91 -24.67
N LEU A 412 -11.05 40.73 -23.79
CA LEU A 412 -10.83 40.35 -22.38
C LEU A 412 -10.89 38.84 -22.17
N GLY A 413 -9.96 38.32 -21.41
CA GLY A 413 -10.02 36.97 -20.85
C GLY A 413 -10.48 37.03 -19.37
N MET A 414 -11.32 36.08 -18.97
CA MET A 414 -11.71 35.86 -17.58
C MET A 414 -11.26 34.49 -17.11
N ALA A 415 -10.69 34.42 -15.94
CA ALA A 415 -10.46 33.17 -15.23
C ALA A 415 -11.01 33.24 -13.81
N ILE A 416 -11.82 32.23 -13.46
CA ILE A 416 -12.20 31.99 -12.06
C ILE A 416 -11.32 30.87 -11.58
N LYS A 417 -10.57 31.10 -10.50
CA LYS A 417 -9.63 30.14 -9.96
C LYS A 417 -9.82 29.92 -8.47
N ARG A 418 -9.45 28.74 -8.03
CA ARG A 418 -9.42 28.34 -6.63
C ARG A 418 -8.20 27.49 -6.37
N ASP A 419 -7.50 27.77 -5.27
CA ASP A 419 -6.32 27.01 -4.89
C ASP A 419 -6.71 25.56 -4.54
N MET A 420 -5.93 24.60 -5.03
CA MET A 420 -6.21 23.18 -4.80
C MET A 420 -6.17 22.80 -3.33
N VAL A 421 -5.32 23.47 -2.54
CA VAL A 421 -5.21 23.25 -1.08
C VAL A 421 -6.56 23.48 -0.37
N ASP A 422 -7.25 24.57 -0.73
CA ASP A 422 -8.56 24.89 -0.17
C ASP A 422 -9.67 24.01 -0.74
N LEU A 423 -9.55 23.65 -2.00
CA LEU A 423 -10.51 22.77 -2.67
C LEU A 423 -10.57 21.40 -2.00
N TYR A 424 -9.40 20.85 -1.63
CA TYR A 424 -9.29 19.55 -0.95
C TYR A 424 -9.42 19.61 0.57
N ALA A 425 -9.48 20.79 1.18
CA ALA A 425 -9.60 20.91 2.65
C ALA A 425 -10.80 20.13 3.23
N PRO A 426 -12.03 20.18 2.65
CA PRO A 426 -13.16 19.38 3.15
C PRO A 426 -12.93 17.89 3.02
N ILE A 427 -12.36 17.44 1.89
CA ILE A 427 -12.06 16.03 1.61
C ILE A 427 -11.02 15.52 2.60
N ARG A 428 -9.96 16.29 2.83
CA ARG A 428 -8.93 15.99 3.82
C ARG A 428 -9.52 15.87 5.23
N LYS A 429 -10.39 16.79 5.63
CA LYS A 429 -11.08 16.73 6.93
C LYS A 429 -11.94 15.47 7.04
N GLN A 430 -12.66 15.12 6.00
CA GLN A 430 -13.47 13.89 5.97
C GLN A 430 -12.59 12.65 6.08
N PHE A 431 -11.46 12.59 5.39
CA PHE A 431 -10.48 11.50 5.49
C PHE A 431 -10.01 11.31 6.94
N PHE A 432 -9.54 12.37 7.59
CA PHE A 432 -9.08 12.28 8.98
C PHE A 432 -10.19 11.88 9.95
N ASN A 433 -11.44 12.28 9.69
CA ASN A 433 -12.59 11.87 10.51
C ASN A 433 -12.94 10.39 10.32
N THR A 434 -12.69 9.80 9.16
CA THR A 434 -12.98 8.36 8.90
C THR A 434 -11.86 7.44 9.41
N LEU A 435 -10.65 7.94 9.59
CA LEU A 435 -9.48 7.15 10.03
C LEU A 435 -9.69 6.41 11.37
N PRO A 436 -10.27 7.02 12.43
CA PRO A 436 -10.55 6.32 13.69
C PRO A 436 -11.52 5.15 13.52
N PHE A 437 -12.54 5.32 12.68
CA PHE A 437 -13.52 4.25 12.40
C PHE A 437 -12.87 3.10 11.64
N LEU A 438 -11.98 3.40 10.70
CA LEU A 438 -11.21 2.40 9.98
C LEU A 438 -10.31 1.59 10.92
N LEU A 439 -9.61 2.28 11.82
CA LEU A 439 -8.77 1.66 12.84
C LEU A 439 -9.60 0.75 13.76
N LEU A 440 -10.75 1.24 14.21
CA LEU A 440 -11.67 0.46 15.05
C LEU A 440 -12.18 -0.78 14.31
N LEU A 441 -12.49 -0.67 13.02
CA LEU A 441 -12.91 -1.80 12.19
C LEU A 441 -11.80 -2.85 12.06
N ILE A 442 -10.56 -2.42 11.85
CA ILE A 442 -9.40 -3.33 11.80
C ILE A 442 -9.21 -4.02 13.14
N LEU A 443 -9.23 -3.28 14.26
CA LEU A 443 -9.07 -3.85 15.59
C LEU A 443 -10.19 -4.84 15.93
N ALA A 444 -11.44 -4.50 15.62
CA ALA A 444 -12.59 -5.39 15.80
C ALA A 444 -12.46 -6.66 14.96
N SER A 445 -12.06 -6.52 13.70
CA SER A 445 -11.85 -7.65 12.78
C SER A 445 -10.75 -8.60 13.29
N VAL A 446 -9.61 -8.04 13.73
CA VAL A 446 -8.51 -8.80 14.34
C VAL A 446 -8.99 -9.51 15.62
N ALA A 447 -9.72 -8.82 16.48
CA ALA A 447 -10.25 -9.40 17.71
C ALA A 447 -11.22 -10.57 17.45
N ILE A 448 -12.14 -10.41 16.50
CA ILE A 448 -13.10 -11.44 16.09
C ILE A 448 -12.37 -12.65 15.49
N THR A 449 -11.40 -12.40 14.60
CA THR A 449 -10.60 -13.45 13.96
C THR A 449 -9.86 -14.27 15.02
N ARG A 450 -9.20 -13.61 15.96
CA ARG A 450 -8.51 -14.29 17.07
C ARG A 450 -9.47 -15.05 17.97
N ALA A 451 -10.59 -14.46 18.36
CA ALA A 451 -11.57 -15.11 19.22
C ALA A 451 -12.17 -16.38 18.58
N LYS A 452 -12.32 -16.43 17.27
CA LYS A 452 -12.88 -17.58 16.56
C LYS A 452 -11.83 -18.61 16.13
N LEU A 453 -10.67 -18.15 15.71
CA LEU A 453 -9.62 -19.03 15.15
C LEU A 453 -8.79 -19.72 16.22
N HIS A 454 -8.50 -19.03 17.34
CA HIS A 454 -7.67 -19.57 18.41
C HIS A 454 -8.21 -20.91 18.96
N PRO A 455 -9.48 -21.01 19.38
CA PRO A 455 -10.02 -22.27 19.88
C PRO A 455 -10.07 -23.37 18.81
N LEU A 456 -10.26 -23.02 17.53
CA LEU A 456 -10.30 -23.98 16.43
C LEU A 456 -8.92 -24.61 16.20
N VAL A 457 -7.87 -23.79 16.10
CA VAL A 457 -6.50 -24.29 15.91
C VAL A 457 -6.06 -25.13 17.10
N GLU A 458 -6.38 -24.71 18.31
CA GLU A 458 -6.07 -25.47 19.52
C GLU A 458 -6.78 -26.83 19.54
N SER A 459 -8.04 -26.88 19.12
CA SER A 459 -8.80 -28.13 19.02
C SER A 459 -8.21 -29.08 17.97
N LEU A 460 -7.76 -28.53 16.81
CA LEU A 460 -7.11 -29.30 15.76
C LEU A 460 -5.76 -29.86 16.22
N ASN A 461 -4.95 -29.06 16.90
CA ASN A 461 -3.68 -29.53 17.44
C ASN A 461 -3.89 -30.66 18.47
N ARG A 462 -4.82 -30.48 19.40
CA ARG A 462 -5.16 -31.53 20.38
C ARG A 462 -5.68 -32.83 19.72
N ALA A 463 -6.47 -32.69 18.65
CA ALA A 463 -6.91 -33.85 17.87
C ALA A 463 -5.74 -34.52 17.15
N GLY A 464 -4.84 -33.74 16.57
CA GLY A 464 -3.61 -34.25 15.93
C GLY A 464 -2.69 -34.99 16.89
N GLU A 465 -2.46 -34.42 18.08
CA GLU A 465 -1.68 -35.09 19.15
C GLU A 465 -2.32 -36.42 19.60
N LYS A 466 -3.64 -36.42 19.79
CA LYS A 466 -4.37 -37.65 20.10
C LYS A 466 -4.24 -38.71 19.00
N MET A 467 -4.41 -38.31 17.72
CA MET A 467 -4.24 -39.22 16.60
C MET A 467 -2.80 -39.75 16.50
N ARG A 468 -1.81 -38.92 16.74
CA ARG A 468 -0.40 -39.31 16.74
C ARG A 468 -0.09 -40.28 17.90
N ALA A 469 -0.62 -40.01 19.09
CA ALA A 469 -0.49 -40.91 20.22
C ALA A 469 -1.14 -42.30 19.92
N MET A 470 -2.37 -42.32 19.39
CA MET A 470 -3.03 -43.55 18.98
C MET A 470 -2.30 -44.32 17.89
N ALA A 471 -1.66 -43.61 16.95
CA ALA A 471 -0.91 -44.24 15.86
C ALA A 471 0.44 -44.81 16.27
N LEU A 472 1.05 -44.32 17.36
CA LEU A 472 2.42 -44.63 17.77
C LEU A 472 2.55 -45.41 19.09
N THR A 473 1.47 -45.52 19.85
CA THR A 473 1.48 -46.25 21.14
C THR A 473 0.53 -47.43 21.13
N ASP A 474 0.83 -48.44 21.95
CA ASP A 474 -0.06 -49.57 22.25
C ASP A 474 -1.17 -49.08 23.20
N ALA A 475 -2.42 -49.29 22.82
CA ALA A 475 -3.58 -48.77 23.55
C ALA A 475 -3.75 -49.35 24.94
N LEU A 476 -3.25 -50.58 25.19
CA LEU A 476 -3.38 -51.29 26.48
C LEU A 476 -2.32 -50.83 27.50
N THR A 477 -1.05 -50.79 27.03
CA THR A 477 0.10 -50.59 27.94
C THR A 477 0.66 -49.18 27.89
N GLY A 478 0.27 -48.35 26.91
CA GLY A 478 0.83 -47.01 26.69
C GLY A 478 2.31 -47.01 26.28
N LEU A 479 2.87 -48.17 25.96
CA LEU A 479 4.22 -48.29 25.41
C LEU A 479 4.23 -47.91 23.91
N PRO A 480 5.37 -47.55 23.33
CA PRO A 480 5.59 -47.55 21.89
C PRO A 480 5.03 -48.82 21.23
N ASN A 481 4.29 -48.66 20.15
CA ASN A 481 3.84 -49.78 19.36
C ASN A 481 4.91 -50.18 18.33
N ARG A 482 4.61 -51.17 17.45
CA ARG A 482 5.51 -51.69 16.44
C ARG A 482 6.06 -50.57 15.50
N SER A 483 5.24 -49.59 15.16
CA SER A 483 5.65 -48.48 14.26
C SER A 483 6.71 -47.60 14.94
N LEU A 484 6.42 -47.13 16.15
CA LEU A 484 7.35 -46.29 16.92
C LEU A 484 8.61 -47.06 17.34
N PHE A 485 8.51 -48.36 17.58
CA PHE A 485 9.66 -49.21 17.82
C PHE A 485 10.62 -49.21 16.64
N ASN A 486 10.12 -49.43 15.40
CA ASN A 486 10.96 -49.45 14.21
C ASN A 486 11.68 -48.11 14.00
N ASP A 487 10.98 -46.99 14.16
CA ASP A 487 11.57 -45.64 14.04
C ASP A 487 12.67 -45.41 15.09
N ARG A 488 12.43 -45.84 16.35
CA ARG A 488 13.42 -45.71 17.42
C ARG A 488 14.63 -46.60 17.18
N LEU A 489 14.42 -47.85 16.77
CA LEU A 489 15.49 -48.78 16.45
C LEU A 489 16.41 -48.21 15.38
N GLN A 490 15.85 -47.73 14.26
CA GLN A 490 16.62 -47.11 13.19
C GLN A 490 17.40 -45.89 13.67
N SER A 491 16.77 -45.04 14.47
CA SER A 491 17.40 -43.85 15.02
C SER A 491 18.54 -44.19 16.00
N SER A 492 18.35 -45.22 16.84
CA SER A 492 19.36 -45.70 17.82
C SER A 492 20.56 -46.32 17.11
N MET A 493 20.32 -47.10 16.04
CA MET A 493 21.40 -47.64 15.22
C MET A 493 22.23 -46.54 14.55
N LEU A 494 21.58 -45.47 14.04
CA LEU A 494 22.29 -44.31 13.46
C LEU A 494 23.11 -43.56 14.52
N ARG A 495 22.59 -43.43 15.74
CA ARG A 495 23.34 -42.82 16.88
C ARG A 495 24.53 -43.67 17.27
N SER A 496 24.36 -44.98 17.45
CA SER A 496 25.41 -45.94 17.78
C SER A 496 26.51 -46.00 16.69
N LYS A 497 26.12 -45.91 15.41
CA LYS A 497 27.10 -45.81 14.30
C LYS A 497 27.98 -44.58 14.39
N ARG A 498 27.41 -43.42 14.80
CA ARG A 498 28.14 -42.15 14.91
C ARG A 498 29.03 -42.09 16.16
N SER A 499 28.51 -42.53 17.31
CA SER A 499 29.22 -42.49 18.60
C SER A 499 30.22 -43.63 18.77
N LYS A 500 30.14 -44.68 17.92
CA LYS A 500 30.88 -45.95 18.03
C LYS A 500 30.58 -46.73 19.34
N ASN A 501 29.50 -46.38 20.03
CA ASN A 501 29.10 -47.08 21.27
C ASN A 501 28.25 -48.29 20.94
N MET A 502 28.26 -49.30 21.81
CA MET A 502 27.46 -50.51 21.71
C MET A 502 25.96 -50.17 21.97
N MET A 503 25.07 -50.79 21.26
CA MET A 503 23.66 -50.89 21.60
C MET A 503 23.17 -52.34 21.56
N ALA A 504 22.14 -52.64 22.31
CA ALA A 504 21.53 -53.97 22.30
C ALA A 504 20.02 -53.88 22.02
N LEU A 505 19.52 -54.87 21.31
CA LEU A 505 18.09 -55.13 21.11
C LEU A 505 17.73 -56.38 21.90
N MET A 506 16.69 -56.28 22.73
CA MET A 506 16.11 -57.40 23.43
C MET A 506 14.70 -57.67 22.94
N PHE A 507 14.39 -58.87 22.60
CA PHE A 507 13.03 -59.39 22.46
C PHE A 507 12.62 -60.10 23.72
N VAL A 508 11.50 -59.73 24.31
CA VAL A 508 10.97 -60.28 25.56
C VAL A 508 9.59 -60.86 25.30
N ASP A 509 9.43 -62.11 25.67
CA ASP A 509 8.17 -62.87 25.53
C ASP A 509 7.78 -63.42 26.88
N LEU A 510 6.48 -63.28 27.23
CA LEU A 510 5.97 -63.76 28.52
C LEU A 510 5.62 -65.25 28.45
N ASP A 511 6.39 -66.06 29.17
CA ASP A 511 6.21 -67.51 29.20
C ASP A 511 4.86 -67.86 29.85
N LYS A 512 4.11 -68.78 29.16
CA LYS A 512 2.81 -69.28 29.63
C LYS A 512 1.70 -68.23 29.76
N PHE A 513 1.87 -67.02 29.11
CA PHE A 513 0.87 -65.95 29.17
C PHE A 513 -0.52 -66.40 28.70
N LYS A 514 -0.58 -67.23 27.64
CA LYS A 514 -1.84 -67.80 27.19
C LYS A 514 -2.57 -68.59 28.30
N THR A 515 -1.83 -69.30 29.14
CA THR A 515 -2.41 -70.02 30.29
C THR A 515 -3.00 -69.11 31.34
N VAL A 516 -2.45 -67.89 31.53
CA VAL A 516 -3.03 -66.85 32.37
C VAL A 516 -4.39 -66.42 31.84
N ASN A 517 -4.47 -66.13 30.52
CA ASN A 517 -5.73 -65.77 29.87
C ASN A 517 -6.77 -66.88 29.95
N ASP A 518 -6.37 -68.14 29.64
CA ASP A 518 -7.27 -69.28 29.63
C ASP A 518 -7.83 -69.61 31.03
N LYS A 519 -7.05 -69.42 32.13
CA LYS A 519 -7.48 -69.72 33.50
C LYS A 519 -8.16 -68.54 34.20
N HIS A 520 -7.74 -67.31 33.93
CA HIS A 520 -8.13 -66.12 34.71
C HIS A 520 -8.88 -65.05 33.89
N GLY A 521 -9.05 -65.30 32.57
CA GLY A 521 -9.75 -64.40 31.66
C GLY A 521 -8.85 -63.28 31.11
N HIS A 522 -9.29 -62.66 30.04
CA HIS A 522 -8.54 -61.62 29.29
C HIS A 522 -8.30 -60.36 30.13
N ASN A 523 -9.23 -59.98 31.02
CA ASN A 523 -9.04 -58.80 31.90
C ASN A 523 -7.84 -58.95 32.81
N MET A 524 -7.65 -60.15 33.39
CA MET A 524 -6.48 -60.45 34.20
C MET A 524 -5.20 -60.44 33.38
N GLY A 525 -5.25 -60.99 32.15
CA GLY A 525 -4.14 -60.93 31.21
C GLY A 525 -3.74 -59.50 30.87
N ASP A 526 -4.73 -58.63 30.63
CA ASP A 526 -4.50 -57.19 30.38
C ASP A 526 -3.82 -56.49 31.56
N ASP A 527 -4.21 -56.80 32.80
CA ASP A 527 -3.56 -56.24 33.99
C ASP A 527 -2.13 -56.75 34.16
N VAL A 528 -1.89 -58.02 33.85
CA VAL A 528 -0.54 -58.61 33.82
C VAL A 528 0.32 -57.94 32.75
N LEU A 529 -0.21 -57.68 31.56
CA LEU A 529 0.54 -56.97 30.49
C LEU A 529 0.89 -55.53 30.89
N LYS A 530 -0.03 -54.78 31.49
CA LYS A 530 0.23 -53.43 32.04
C LYS A 530 1.30 -53.48 33.12
N TRP A 531 1.23 -54.43 34.00
CA TRP A 531 2.21 -54.59 35.06
C TRP A 531 3.58 -54.98 34.49
N CYS A 532 3.70 -55.92 33.55
CA CYS A 532 4.95 -56.26 32.86
C CYS A 532 5.54 -55.05 32.18
N ALA A 533 4.71 -54.26 31.47
CA ALA A 533 5.15 -53.00 30.85
C ALA A 533 5.79 -52.05 31.86
N SER A 534 5.22 -51.95 33.06
CA SER A 534 5.76 -51.11 34.12
C SER A 534 7.09 -51.66 34.69
N GLN A 535 7.23 -52.99 34.83
CA GLN A 535 8.46 -53.62 35.29
C GLN A 535 9.60 -53.45 34.27
N LEU A 536 9.30 -53.58 32.95
CA LEU A 536 10.27 -53.33 31.90
C LEU A 536 10.75 -51.88 31.91
N LYS A 537 9.85 -50.90 32.09
CA LYS A 537 10.22 -49.48 32.20
C LYS A 537 11.12 -49.20 33.42
N LEU A 538 10.85 -49.87 34.55
CA LEU A 538 11.66 -49.67 35.76
C LEU A 538 13.05 -50.31 35.67
N ALA A 539 13.20 -51.38 34.86
CA ALA A 539 14.46 -52.07 34.68
C ALA A 539 15.46 -51.35 33.78
N VAL A 540 15.02 -50.34 33.00
CA VAL A 540 15.84 -49.62 32.02
C VAL A 540 15.92 -48.13 32.32
N ARG A 541 16.85 -47.41 31.71
CA ARG A 541 17.05 -45.97 31.89
C ARG A 541 16.09 -45.18 31.01
N GLY A 542 15.89 -43.90 31.34
CA GLY A 542 15.07 -42.99 30.51
C GLY A 542 15.58 -42.79 29.06
N SER A 543 16.85 -43.07 28.81
CA SER A 543 17.44 -43.07 27.45
C SER A 543 17.09 -44.31 26.61
N ASP A 544 16.72 -45.41 27.30
CA ASP A 544 16.40 -46.67 26.67
C ASP A 544 14.93 -46.69 26.23
N SER A 545 14.59 -47.56 25.30
CA SER A 545 13.23 -47.64 24.78
C SER A 545 12.62 -48.99 25.01
N VAL A 546 11.43 -48.99 25.60
CA VAL A 546 10.59 -50.20 25.76
C VAL A 546 9.39 -50.08 24.83
N ALA A 547 9.05 -51.13 24.10
CA ALA A 547 7.89 -51.17 23.21
C ALA A 547 7.13 -52.51 23.35
N ARG A 548 5.84 -52.50 22.97
CA ARG A 548 5.03 -53.73 22.82
C ARG A 548 4.67 -53.92 21.35
N LEU A 549 5.03 -55.06 20.80
CA LEU A 549 4.81 -55.36 19.39
C LEU A 549 3.43 -55.97 19.11
N GLY A 550 2.83 -56.62 20.14
CA GLY A 550 1.51 -57.23 20.09
C GLY A 550 1.47 -58.51 20.99
N GLY A 551 0.29 -58.91 21.43
CA GLY A 551 0.16 -60.08 22.31
C GLY A 551 0.98 -59.95 23.61
N ASP A 552 1.87 -60.91 23.84
CA ASP A 552 2.81 -61.02 24.96
C ASP A 552 4.25 -60.64 24.61
N GLU A 553 4.46 -60.06 23.40
CA GLU A 553 5.77 -59.66 22.89
C GLU A 553 6.12 -58.20 23.24
N PHE A 554 7.26 -58.02 23.93
CA PHE A 554 7.84 -56.71 24.22
C PHE A 554 9.25 -56.64 23.62
N THR A 555 9.72 -55.40 23.43
CA THR A 555 11.10 -55.14 22.99
C THR A 555 11.72 -54.06 23.86
N VAL A 556 13.04 -54.18 24.03
CA VAL A 556 13.86 -53.18 24.71
C VAL A 556 15.06 -52.83 23.85
N ILE A 557 15.26 -51.52 23.63
CA ILE A 557 16.43 -50.99 22.97
C ILE A 557 17.28 -50.34 24.06
N LEU A 558 18.49 -50.87 24.26
CA LEU A 558 19.51 -50.33 25.18
C LEU A 558 20.50 -49.49 24.38
N GLU A 559 20.60 -48.22 24.71
CA GLU A 559 21.51 -47.30 24.01
C GLU A 559 22.77 -47.07 24.86
N ASN A 560 23.90 -46.86 24.15
CA ASN A 560 25.16 -46.48 24.77
C ASN A 560 25.58 -47.40 25.91
N VAL A 561 25.59 -48.69 25.63
CA VAL A 561 26.01 -49.74 26.61
C VAL A 561 27.53 -49.87 26.57
N ALA A 562 28.12 -49.99 27.75
CA ALA A 562 29.57 -50.07 27.87
C ALA A 562 30.13 -51.48 27.59
N SER A 563 29.36 -52.51 27.89
CA SER A 563 29.78 -53.92 27.68
C SER A 563 28.57 -54.87 27.63
N ALA A 564 28.79 -56.08 27.09
CA ALA A 564 27.75 -57.13 27.02
C ALA A 564 27.27 -57.57 28.41
N GLU A 565 28.16 -57.60 29.42
CA GLU A 565 27.79 -57.98 30.79
C GLU A 565 26.75 -57.05 31.43
N ILE A 566 26.73 -55.77 31.00
CA ILE A 566 25.66 -54.82 31.41
C ILE A 566 24.33 -55.22 30.83
N VAL A 567 24.33 -55.64 29.54
CA VAL A 567 23.12 -56.10 28.84
C VAL A 567 22.55 -57.34 29.55
N GLU A 568 23.44 -58.30 29.87
CA GLU A 568 23.06 -59.51 30.60
C GLU A 568 22.48 -59.20 31.97
N ARG A 569 23.07 -58.31 32.76
CA ARG A 569 22.53 -57.87 34.04
C ARG A 569 21.14 -57.25 33.93
N ILE A 570 20.90 -56.43 32.90
CA ILE A 570 19.57 -55.86 32.69
C ILE A 570 18.60 -56.96 32.31
N ALA A 571 18.94 -57.89 31.44
CA ALA A 571 18.09 -59.04 31.08
C ALA A 571 17.74 -59.89 32.31
N GLN A 572 18.74 -60.22 33.13
CA GLN A 572 18.53 -60.95 34.39
C GLN A 572 17.64 -60.18 35.38
N SER A 573 17.80 -58.83 35.46
CA SER A 573 16.96 -57.99 36.28
C SER A 573 15.51 -58.03 35.83
N ILE A 574 15.26 -57.97 34.53
CA ILE A 574 13.92 -58.05 33.90
C ILE A 574 13.27 -59.41 34.23
N ILE A 575 13.99 -60.51 34.02
CA ILE A 575 13.50 -61.86 34.32
C ILE A 575 13.15 -61.98 35.80
N GLY A 576 14.04 -61.51 36.69
CA GLY A 576 13.82 -61.52 38.13
C GLY A 576 12.66 -60.64 38.59
N ALA A 577 12.43 -59.51 37.91
CA ALA A 577 11.29 -58.62 38.17
C ALA A 577 9.96 -59.32 37.79
N ILE A 578 9.90 -59.92 36.60
CA ILE A 578 8.71 -60.61 36.12
C ILE A 578 8.43 -61.88 36.91
N ALA A 579 9.47 -62.63 37.33
CA ALA A 579 9.32 -63.80 38.18
C ALA A 579 8.66 -63.51 39.54
N ARG A 580 8.70 -62.27 40.01
CA ARG A 580 8.04 -61.83 41.26
C ARG A 580 6.56 -61.48 41.07
N TYR A 581 5.94 -61.90 39.99
CA TYR A 581 4.55 -61.57 39.65
C TYR A 581 3.55 -61.97 40.75
N LYS A 582 3.77 -63.07 41.52
CA LYS A 582 2.92 -63.52 42.59
C LYS A 582 2.75 -62.52 43.76
N ILE A 583 3.69 -61.60 43.91
CA ILE A 583 3.57 -60.51 44.86
C ILE A 583 2.44 -59.54 44.46
N SER A 584 2.36 -59.23 43.15
CA SER A 584 1.34 -58.33 42.61
C SER A 584 0.04 -59.02 42.19
N PHE A 585 0.11 -60.31 41.87
CA PHE A 585 -1.02 -61.17 41.48
C PHE A 585 -1.05 -62.50 42.27
N PRO A 586 -1.40 -62.50 43.57
CA PRO A 586 -1.37 -63.69 44.38
C PRO A 586 -2.33 -64.81 43.97
N THR A 587 -3.38 -64.44 43.18
CA THR A 587 -4.41 -65.37 42.71
C THR A 587 -4.01 -66.08 41.39
N ILE A 588 -2.91 -65.71 40.77
CA ILE A 588 -2.41 -66.34 39.52
C ILE A 588 -1.61 -67.59 39.89
N GLU A 589 -2.23 -68.76 39.75
CA GLU A 589 -1.58 -70.05 39.93
C GLU A 589 -1.19 -70.68 38.57
N VAL A 590 -0.23 -70.06 37.91
CA VAL A 590 0.37 -70.57 36.68
C VAL A 590 1.79 -71.02 36.99
N ALA A 591 2.04 -72.32 36.92
CA ALA A 591 3.39 -72.85 37.02
C ALA A 591 4.26 -72.31 35.85
N ASP A 592 5.46 -71.88 36.17
CA ASP A 592 6.47 -71.41 35.21
C ASP A 592 6.07 -70.16 34.42
N PHE A 593 5.20 -69.26 34.97
CA PHE A 593 5.03 -67.94 34.41
C PHE A 593 6.29 -67.09 34.64
N GLY A 594 6.84 -66.54 33.55
CA GLY A 594 8.09 -65.79 33.57
C GLY A 594 8.28 -65.03 32.24
N ALA A 595 9.53 -64.75 31.93
CA ALA A 595 9.88 -64.11 30.65
C ALA A 595 11.14 -64.77 30.05
N SER A 596 11.08 -65.02 28.77
CA SER A 596 12.23 -65.40 27.96
C SER A 596 12.72 -64.19 27.14
N ILE A 597 14.03 -64.00 27.09
CA ILE A 597 14.65 -62.83 26.43
C ILE A 597 15.68 -63.29 25.39
N GLY A 598 15.51 -62.84 24.14
CA GLY A 598 16.52 -62.95 23.09
C GLY A 598 17.26 -61.64 22.93
N ILE A 599 18.56 -61.64 22.85
CA ILE A 599 19.41 -60.45 22.83
C ILE A 599 20.28 -60.48 21.57
N ALA A 600 20.32 -59.33 20.86
CA ALA A 600 21.23 -59.10 19.75
C ALA A 600 22.01 -57.81 20.00
N LEU A 601 23.31 -57.88 19.72
CA LEU A 601 24.26 -56.77 19.84
C LEU A 601 24.47 -56.10 18.48
N TYR A 602 24.29 -54.75 18.44
CA TYR A 602 24.47 -54.02 17.17
C TYR A 602 25.94 -53.99 16.78
N LYS A 603 26.20 -54.27 15.51
CA LYS A 603 27.42 -54.53 14.76
C LYS A 603 27.93 -55.94 14.80
N ASP A 604 27.71 -56.65 15.88
CA ASP A 604 28.16 -58.06 15.98
C ASP A 604 27.12 -59.00 15.35
N ASP A 605 25.83 -58.82 15.72
CA ASP A 605 24.76 -59.68 15.31
C ASP A 605 23.87 -59.11 14.21
N GLY A 606 24.11 -57.84 13.80
CA GLY A 606 23.37 -57.23 12.69
C GLY A 606 23.76 -55.79 12.41
N ARG A 607 23.85 -55.47 11.11
CA ARG A 607 24.17 -54.10 10.62
C ARG A 607 22.96 -53.36 10.06
N THR A 608 21.84 -53.99 9.93
CA THR A 608 20.54 -53.41 9.49
C THR A 608 19.50 -53.67 10.55
N PRO A 609 18.42 -52.85 10.67
CA PRO A 609 17.31 -53.11 11.58
C PRO A 609 16.72 -54.49 11.43
N LYS A 610 16.58 -54.96 10.16
CA LYS A 610 16.02 -56.26 9.85
C LYS A 610 16.87 -57.38 10.41
N ASN A 611 18.19 -57.39 10.14
CA ASN A 611 19.11 -58.44 10.63
C ASN A 611 19.17 -58.48 12.15
N LEU A 612 19.20 -57.29 12.81
CA LEU A 612 19.26 -57.24 14.24
C LEU A 612 17.95 -57.77 14.91
N ILE A 613 16.80 -57.51 14.29
CA ILE A 613 15.50 -58.08 14.73
C ILE A 613 15.54 -59.58 14.56
N GLU A 614 15.95 -60.10 13.39
CA GLU A 614 16.02 -61.54 13.11
C GLU A 614 16.99 -62.26 14.08
N ALA A 615 18.12 -61.65 14.40
CA ALA A 615 19.07 -62.19 15.36
C ALA A 615 18.49 -62.28 16.81
N ALA A 616 17.83 -61.20 17.24
CA ALA A 616 17.20 -61.19 18.57
C ALA A 616 16.02 -62.18 18.68
N ASP A 617 15.23 -62.31 17.61
CA ASP A 617 14.11 -63.27 17.58
C ASP A 617 14.62 -64.74 17.54
N SER A 618 15.67 -65.02 16.77
CA SER A 618 16.31 -66.36 16.76
C SER A 618 16.88 -66.73 18.13
N ALA A 619 17.54 -65.75 18.82
CA ALA A 619 18.03 -65.95 20.18
C ALA A 619 16.85 -66.22 21.17
N LEU A 620 15.72 -65.52 21.02
CA LEU A 620 14.54 -65.74 21.83
C LEU A 620 13.96 -67.16 21.60
N TYR A 621 13.92 -67.57 20.33
CA TYR A 621 13.47 -68.94 19.98
C TYR A 621 14.36 -69.99 20.67
N SER A 622 15.67 -69.83 20.60
CA SER A 622 16.63 -70.71 21.29
C SER A 622 16.40 -70.75 22.79
N CYS A 623 16.13 -69.61 23.43
CA CYS A 623 15.77 -69.54 24.84
C CYS A 623 14.53 -70.35 25.22
N LYS A 624 13.50 -70.26 24.40
CA LYS A 624 12.25 -70.99 24.65
C LYS A 624 12.45 -72.51 24.54
N HIS A 625 13.33 -72.98 23.70
CA HIS A 625 13.67 -74.39 23.54
C HIS A 625 14.63 -74.90 24.65
N ALA A 626 15.50 -74.04 25.17
CA ALA A 626 16.43 -74.39 26.26
C ALA A 626 15.82 -74.39 27.68
N GLY A 627 14.46 -74.24 27.80
CA GLY A 627 13.77 -74.40 29.07
C GLY A 627 13.09 -73.13 29.61
N ARG A 628 13.02 -72.03 28.86
CA ARG A 628 12.37 -70.75 29.19
C ARG A 628 12.94 -70.00 30.43
N ALA A 629 12.32 -68.92 30.85
CA ALA A 629 12.69 -68.10 32.01
C ALA A 629 14.19 -67.74 32.10
N ARG A 630 14.76 -67.40 30.94
CA ARG A 630 16.19 -67.08 30.76
C ARG A 630 16.41 -66.09 29.64
N PHE A 631 17.63 -65.60 29.52
CA PHE A 631 18.06 -64.86 28.32
C PHE A 631 19.03 -65.70 27.50
N CYS A 632 19.09 -65.43 26.17
CA CYS A 632 20.09 -65.95 25.25
C CYS A 632 20.59 -64.79 24.41
N ILE A 633 21.88 -64.80 24.13
CA ILE A 633 22.53 -63.84 23.21
C ILE A 633 22.63 -64.56 21.85
N ALA A 634 22.45 -63.80 20.77
CA ALA A 634 22.62 -64.35 19.41
C ALA A 634 24.03 -64.86 19.21
N ASP A 635 24.17 -66.11 18.66
CA ASP A 635 25.48 -66.70 18.38
C ASP A 635 26.05 -66.11 17.10
N HIS A 636 27.35 -65.77 17.17
CA HIS A 636 28.10 -65.19 16.03
C HIS A 636 28.40 -66.17 14.87
N GLU A 637 28.00 -67.47 15.00
CA GLU A 637 28.29 -68.52 14.02
C GLU A 637 27.22 -68.62 12.93
N GLY A 638 27.00 -67.63 12.12
CA GLY A 638 25.94 -67.74 11.10
C GLY A 638 26.04 -66.83 9.87
N THR A 639 27.08 -66.00 9.71
CA THR A 639 27.05 -64.98 8.67
C THR A 639 28.25 -64.98 7.69
N GLU A 640 29.05 -66.06 7.65
CA GLU A 640 30.12 -66.24 6.64
C GLU A 640 29.85 -67.36 5.63
N ALA A 641 28.63 -67.49 5.19
CA ALA A 641 28.35 -68.32 4.00
C ALA A 641 27.18 -67.76 3.24
N LEU A 642 27.43 -66.69 2.49
CA LEU A 642 26.77 -66.39 1.20
C LEU A 642 27.37 -65.08 0.67
N SER A 643 28.48 -65.23 -0.08
CA SER A 643 29.11 -64.21 -0.93
C SER A 643 28.20 -63.81 -2.06
#